data_1278dd482cc24d9cddca5fe7e28517b6
#
_entry.id   1278dd482cc24d9cddca5fe7e28517b6
#
_cell.length_a   1.000
_cell.length_b   1.000
_cell.length_c   1.000
_cell.angle_alpha   90.00
_cell.angle_beta   90.00
_cell.angle_gamma   90.00
#
_symmetry.space_group_name_H-M   'P 1'
#
loop_
_entity.id
_entity.type
_entity.pdbx_description
1 polymer ?
#
loop_
_entity_poly.entity_id
_entity_poly.type
_entity_poly.pdbx_seq_one_letter_code
_entity_poly.pdbx_strand_id
1 'polypeptide(L)'
;MKIILKTLSALLSASGESSAHIDADVKYDKYGFPYIQAKTFKGLLRESGLEVCEILGKDYKVVDDLFGKTGNKDSGILAFNNLCLKDFNAIEQELKGQGNILNIEFVKKFFTEIRQQTTIENGTAKDKSLRKYRLIKEGIEFETNIENVPPSQTEFLKFTLLNLRYIGTRRNRGFGKIEIKPVIDQLSTSSNPTAQSSINSTNNVNPLAKLSFEITTMDTLLIAKIFGEQNTVSTEKYIPAQNIRGLIAGMIIKNRNLVNVAHKDAVFKEIILAEKIKFNNAFIKGTQPVPKIYGYDKTDPDSKAEFIFEQQKPMKAMSGFAEFSNAEVKMEEVETTFSFHNSRSDNRLAGRSTKDEGAIFYYEGIAPAQTFESELIGSKSDLNYILPLLEQNGGIHRMGKSKSAQYSKVKFDRIKLAEIKPEILPESKSPVYIVFQSPVITYNEFGTAIPDVSRLQNELVTYIKKLTKISIASSSDTIENYMGVWQSKTPREMAFDIGTTLKIEFEGVLENKILTEMEMAGLGERKAEGYGRISLMNLTDGLVRKNSNNNSNVQVTVPLNPFTNPTLTSIFNNQTAQDELNRLKLKAIGNAAHHYNKLPNSLISKLKESLTNASLKSNWDSFISDIKGKKAHKTLDDANLWESVSQLEVPKDVLNYNSFPTQKLYWLAYFKALRAKQIKPEKNGK
;
A
#
# COMPACT_ATOMS: atom_id res chain seq x y z
N MET A 1 17.16 17.84 2.22
CA MET A 1 18.44 17.41 1.57
C MET A 1 18.14 16.20 0.69
N LYS A 2 18.27 16.35 -0.63
CA LYS A 2 18.15 15.24 -1.59
C LYS A 2 19.44 14.42 -1.59
N ILE A 3 19.32 13.09 -1.67
CA ILE A 3 20.46 12.18 -1.78
C ILE A 3 20.21 11.16 -2.90
N ILE A 4 21.28 10.75 -3.55
CA ILE A 4 21.31 9.63 -4.50
C ILE A 4 22.21 8.55 -3.93
N LEU A 5 21.72 7.32 -3.85
CA LEU A 5 22.44 6.14 -3.40
C LEU A 5 22.60 5.18 -4.56
N LYS A 6 23.83 4.78 -4.87
CA LYS A 6 24.14 3.78 -5.89
C LYS A 6 24.65 2.49 -5.26
N THR A 7 24.13 1.35 -5.67
CA THR A 7 24.65 0.04 -5.25
C THR A 7 25.93 -0.29 -5.98
N LEU A 8 27.02 -0.53 -5.24
CA LEU A 8 28.34 -0.94 -5.76
C LEU A 8 28.57 -2.46 -5.63
N SER A 9 27.68 -3.16 -4.97
CA SER A 9 27.59 -4.61 -4.95
C SER A 9 26.15 -5.04 -4.72
N ALA A 10 25.81 -6.30 -4.97
CA ALA A 10 24.49 -6.82 -4.75
C ALA A 10 24.02 -6.55 -3.30
N LEU A 11 22.77 -6.09 -3.13
CA LEU A 11 22.25 -5.59 -1.85
C LEU A 11 21.11 -6.47 -1.34
N LEU A 12 21.23 -6.97 -0.11
CA LEU A 12 20.15 -7.62 0.63
C LEU A 12 19.52 -6.65 1.64
N SER A 13 18.54 -5.87 1.16
CA SER A 13 17.64 -5.09 2.02
C SER A 13 16.42 -5.94 2.37
N ALA A 14 16.60 -6.86 3.32
CA ALA A 14 15.59 -7.87 3.61
C ALA A 14 14.25 -7.26 4.07
N SER A 15 13.16 -7.75 3.48
CA SER A 15 11.78 -7.37 3.84
C SER A 15 11.35 -7.94 5.20
N GLY A 16 11.98 -9.00 5.64
CA GLY A 16 11.52 -9.87 6.73
C GLY A 16 10.57 -10.97 6.25
N GLU A 17 10.23 -10.99 4.97
CA GLU A 17 9.36 -11.99 4.35
C GLU A 17 10.19 -13.12 3.75
N SER A 18 9.67 -14.32 3.80
CA SER A 18 10.22 -15.51 3.13
C SER A 18 9.10 -16.21 2.36
N SER A 19 9.47 -16.93 1.32
CA SER A 19 8.54 -17.76 0.55
C SER A 19 9.04 -19.21 0.52
N ALA A 20 8.24 -20.12 -0.03
CA ALA A 20 8.63 -21.53 -0.17
C ALA A 20 9.96 -21.72 -0.94
N HIS A 21 10.36 -20.74 -1.74
CA HIS A 21 11.53 -20.83 -2.61
C HIS A 21 12.62 -19.80 -2.31
N ILE A 22 12.39 -18.82 -1.43
CA ILE A 22 13.31 -17.73 -1.10
C ILE A 22 13.30 -17.51 0.40
N ASP A 23 14.46 -17.71 1.05
CA ASP A 23 14.62 -17.57 2.50
C ASP A 23 14.65 -16.10 2.97
N ALA A 24 15.07 -15.17 2.11
CA ALA A 24 14.95 -13.73 2.37
C ALA A 24 14.76 -12.98 1.05
N ASP A 25 13.73 -12.15 1.04
CA ASP A 25 13.35 -11.32 -0.11
C ASP A 25 13.54 -9.83 0.20
N VAL A 26 13.59 -8.99 -0.84
CA VAL A 26 13.62 -7.54 -0.74
C VAL A 26 12.20 -6.97 -0.76
N LYS A 27 12.01 -5.71 -0.35
CA LYS A 27 10.72 -5.03 -0.43
C LYS A 27 10.49 -4.46 -1.82
N TYR A 28 9.24 -4.56 -2.28
CA TYR A 28 8.76 -4.03 -3.56
C TYR A 28 7.56 -3.13 -3.35
N ASP A 29 7.38 -2.20 -4.28
CA ASP A 29 6.14 -1.47 -4.43
C ASP A 29 5.08 -2.29 -5.19
N LYS A 30 3.92 -1.69 -5.43
CA LYS A 30 2.80 -2.33 -6.14
C LYS A 30 3.10 -2.67 -7.61
N TYR A 31 4.10 -2.04 -8.21
CA TYR A 31 4.53 -2.29 -9.59
C TYR A 31 5.68 -3.29 -9.68
N GLY A 32 6.23 -3.74 -8.54
CA GLY A 32 7.36 -4.67 -8.49
C GLY A 32 8.74 -4.01 -8.45
N PHE A 33 8.84 -2.69 -8.31
CA PHE A 33 10.11 -2.00 -8.15
C PHE A 33 10.65 -2.17 -6.73
N PRO A 34 11.93 -2.54 -6.56
CA PRO A 34 12.53 -2.64 -5.25
C PRO A 34 12.75 -1.27 -4.62
N TYR A 35 12.59 -1.18 -3.31
CA TYR A 35 12.93 0.01 -2.55
C TYR A 35 13.63 -0.33 -1.23
N ILE A 36 14.37 0.63 -0.67
CA ILE A 36 15.04 0.49 0.63
C ILE A 36 14.21 1.24 1.67
N GLN A 37 13.82 0.55 2.72
CA GLN A 37 12.96 1.11 3.76
C GLN A 37 13.66 2.26 4.51
N ALA A 38 12.97 3.37 4.69
CA ALA A 38 13.45 4.54 5.43
C ALA A 38 13.96 4.21 6.84
N LYS A 39 13.29 3.29 7.55
CA LYS A 39 13.73 2.87 8.90
C LYS A 39 15.09 2.19 8.90
N THR A 40 15.35 1.34 7.89
CA THR A 40 16.64 0.64 7.75
C THR A 40 17.74 1.66 7.47
N PHE A 41 17.48 2.58 6.56
CA PHE A 41 18.41 3.65 6.22
C PHE A 41 18.67 4.58 7.42
N LYS A 42 17.61 5.05 8.09
CA LYS A 42 17.71 5.88 9.30
C LYS A 42 18.54 5.21 10.41
N GLY A 43 18.31 3.91 10.66
CA GLY A 43 19.05 3.17 11.69
C GLY A 43 20.53 3.06 11.39
N LEU A 44 20.90 2.74 10.14
CA LEU A 44 22.29 2.65 9.71
C LEU A 44 22.98 4.01 9.67
N LEU A 45 22.24 5.05 9.27
CA LEU A 45 22.77 6.40 9.28
C LEU A 45 22.99 6.92 10.71
N ARG A 46 22.13 6.52 11.67
CA ARG A 46 22.34 6.80 13.09
C ARG A 46 23.61 6.12 13.61
N GLU A 47 23.86 4.85 13.26
CA GLU A 47 25.12 4.14 13.59
C GLU A 47 26.33 4.91 13.04
N SER A 48 26.29 5.29 11.76
CA SER A 48 27.34 6.10 11.12
C SER A 48 27.51 7.47 11.79
N GLY A 49 26.43 8.11 12.26
CA GLY A 49 26.51 9.37 13.02
C GLY A 49 27.21 9.24 14.34
N LEU A 50 27.06 8.13 15.07
CA LEU A 50 27.81 7.84 16.30
C LEU A 50 29.28 7.69 16.01
N GLU A 51 29.67 6.96 14.95
CA GLU A 51 31.07 6.83 14.54
C GLU A 51 31.67 8.20 14.17
N VAL A 52 30.91 9.05 13.46
CA VAL A 52 31.36 10.42 13.12
C VAL A 52 31.50 11.29 14.37
N CYS A 53 30.63 11.14 15.39
CA CYS A 53 30.82 11.82 16.68
C CYS A 53 32.15 11.42 17.35
N GLU A 54 32.50 10.13 17.36
CA GLU A 54 33.78 9.65 17.89
C GLU A 54 34.96 10.26 17.14
N ILE A 55 34.90 10.27 15.79
CA ILE A 55 35.97 10.81 14.95
C ILE A 55 36.16 12.33 15.18
N LEU A 56 35.07 13.07 15.34
CA LEU A 56 35.08 14.53 15.47
C LEU A 56 35.12 15.03 16.91
N GLY A 57 35.14 14.14 17.91
CA GLY A 57 35.07 14.50 19.33
C GLY A 57 33.77 15.24 19.71
N LYS A 58 32.64 14.94 19.05
CA LYS A 58 31.34 15.57 19.32
C LYS A 58 30.50 14.74 20.31
N ASP A 59 29.65 15.44 21.06
CA ASP A 59 28.71 14.80 21.97
C ASP A 59 27.67 13.98 21.16
N TYR A 60 27.38 12.76 21.58
CA TYR A 60 26.36 11.87 21.01
C TYR A 60 24.94 12.45 21.07
N LYS A 61 24.71 13.44 21.93
CA LYS A 61 23.44 14.16 22.01
C LYS A 61 22.98 14.72 20.65
N VAL A 62 23.95 15.16 19.81
CA VAL A 62 23.65 15.60 18.44
C VAL A 62 22.95 14.50 17.60
N VAL A 63 23.39 13.26 17.76
CA VAL A 63 22.78 12.11 17.06
C VAL A 63 21.40 11.81 17.64
N ASP A 64 21.23 11.87 18.96
CA ASP A 64 19.94 11.64 19.60
C ASP A 64 18.93 12.73 19.24
N ASP A 65 19.33 13.99 19.15
CA ASP A 65 18.47 15.10 18.72
C ASP A 65 18.05 14.95 17.24
N LEU A 66 18.95 14.56 16.36
CA LEU A 66 18.67 14.40 14.93
C LEU A 66 17.86 13.14 14.60
N PHE A 67 18.24 12.00 15.15
CA PHE A 67 17.67 10.70 14.79
C PHE A 67 16.69 10.14 15.82
N GLY A 68 16.63 10.70 17.03
CA GLY A 68 15.85 10.17 18.14
C GLY A 68 16.60 9.07 18.91
N LYS A 69 16.27 8.91 20.18
CA LYS A 69 16.83 7.89 21.07
C LYS A 69 15.96 6.65 21.11
N THR A 70 16.58 5.47 21.08
CA THR A 70 15.89 4.19 21.23
C THR A 70 15.16 4.12 22.57
N GLY A 71 13.89 3.75 22.57
CA GLY A 71 13.08 3.64 23.79
C GLY A 71 12.46 4.95 24.31
N ASN A 72 12.86 6.11 23.80
CA ASN A 72 12.23 7.39 24.11
C ASN A 72 11.03 7.69 23.22
N LYS A 73 10.04 8.42 23.76
CA LYS A 73 8.88 8.90 23.04
C LYS A 73 9.20 10.02 22.02
N ASP A 74 10.35 10.67 22.19
CA ASP A 74 10.78 11.77 21.32
C ASP A 74 11.34 11.24 20.01
N SER A 75 10.63 11.50 18.93
CA SER A 75 11.14 11.28 17.58
C SER A 75 12.23 12.35 17.28
N GLY A 76 13.37 11.95 16.73
CA GLY A 76 14.37 12.92 16.27
C GLY A 76 13.78 13.92 15.26
N ILE A 77 14.50 15.02 15.06
CA ILE A 77 14.10 16.14 14.18
C ILE A 77 13.99 15.69 12.72
N LEU A 78 14.92 14.83 12.26
CA LEU A 78 14.97 14.39 10.87
C LEU A 78 13.81 13.47 10.51
N ALA A 79 13.19 13.73 9.35
CA ALA A 79 12.22 12.84 8.75
C ALA A 79 12.78 12.21 7.47
N PHE A 80 12.54 10.90 7.34
CA PHE A 80 13.09 10.07 6.26
C PHE A 80 11.96 9.53 5.38
N ASN A 81 12.23 9.49 4.08
CA ASN A 81 11.38 8.80 3.10
C ASN A 81 12.05 7.48 2.68
N ASN A 82 11.29 6.54 2.12
CA ASN A 82 11.86 5.36 1.49
C ASN A 82 12.81 5.79 0.35
N LEU A 83 13.86 5.01 0.13
CA LEU A 83 14.71 5.20 -1.03
C LEU A 83 14.08 4.43 -2.18
N CYS A 84 13.46 5.16 -3.10
CA CYS A 84 12.88 4.63 -4.32
C CYS A 84 13.90 4.68 -5.46
N LEU A 85 13.63 3.99 -6.56
CA LEU A 85 14.46 4.14 -7.77
C LEU A 85 14.57 5.61 -8.16
N LYS A 86 15.70 5.98 -8.72
CA LYS A 86 15.89 7.33 -9.26
C LYS A 86 14.81 7.63 -10.31
N ASP A 87 14.30 8.85 -10.27
CA ASP A 87 13.22 9.34 -11.11
C ASP A 87 11.88 8.57 -10.97
N PHE A 88 11.67 7.90 -9.82
CA PHE A 88 10.47 7.08 -9.56
C PHE A 88 9.15 7.84 -9.74
N ASN A 89 9.11 9.12 -9.42
CA ASN A 89 7.89 9.93 -9.61
C ASN A 89 7.47 10.02 -11.09
N ALA A 90 8.44 10.17 -12.01
CA ALA A 90 8.19 10.17 -13.45
C ALA A 90 7.75 8.78 -13.93
N ILE A 91 8.41 7.73 -13.45
CA ILE A 91 8.05 6.33 -13.71
C ILE A 91 6.59 6.07 -13.28
N GLU A 92 6.23 6.48 -12.06
CA GLU A 92 4.89 6.27 -11.53
C GLU A 92 3.82 7.04 -12.32
N GLN A 93 4.13 8.27 -12.77
CA GLN A 93 3.22 9.06 -13.59
C GLN A 93 2.90 8.39 -14.93
N GLU A 94 3.90 7.84 -15.60
CA GLU A 94 3.68 7.12 -16.86
C GLU A 94 2.90 5.81 -16.66
N LEU A 95 3.09 5.13 -15.53
CA LEU A 95 2.35 3.91 -15.21
C LEU A 95 0.89 4.17 -14.82
N LYS A 96 0.59 5.34 -14.24
CA LYS A 96 -0.79 5.74 -13.93
C LYS A 96 -1.61 5.91 -15.20
N GLY A 97 -2.62 5.09 -15.39
CA GLY A 97 -3.49 5.11 -16.57
C GLY A 97 -3.14 4.11 -17.65
N GLN A 98 -2.02 3.40 -17.56
CA GLN A 98 -1.59 2.39 -18.54
C GLN A 98 -2.06 0.95 -18.20
N GLY A 99 -2.80 0.75 -17.08
CA GLY A 99 -3.21 -0.57 -16.64
C GLY A 99 -2.04 -1.48 -16.26
N ASN A 100 -2.25 -2.80 -16.29
CA ASN A 100 -1.22 -3.80 -15.93
C ASN A 100 -0.37 -4.24 -17.14
N ILE A 101 0.18 -3.29 -17.87
CA ILE A 101 1.00 -3.59 -19.06
C ILE A 101 2.31 -4.30 -18.68
N LEU A 102 2.93 -3.93 -17.55
CA LEU A 102 4.13 -4.57 -17.06
C LEU A 102 3.80 -5.73 -16.12
N ASN A 103 4.43 -6.88 -16.36
CA ASN A 103 4.33 -8.02 -15.45
C ASN A 103 5.18 -7.78 -14.20
N ILE A 104 4.54 -7.74 -13.03
CA ILE A 104 5.18 -7.46 -11.73
C ILE A 104 6.37 -8.39 -11.47
N GLU A 105 6.21 -9.70 -11.74
CA GLU A 105 7.30 -10.67 -11.53
C GLU A 105 8.46 -10.47 -12.49
N PHE A 106 8.19 -9.95 -13.70
CA PHE A 106 9.25 -9.56 -14.64
C PHE A 106 9.99 -8.33 -14.14
N VAL A 107 9.28 -7.30 -13.65
CA VAL A 107 9.88 -6.09 -13.06
C VAL A 107 10.79 -6.47 -11.88
N LYS A 108 10.31 -7.32 -10.96
CA LYS A 108 11.14 -7.83 -9.85
C LYS A 108 12.43 -8.48 -10.34
N LYS A 109 12.36 -9.37 -11.32
CA LYS A 109 13.53 -10.06 -11.91
C LYS A 109 14.49 -9.11 -12.64
N PHE A 110 13.96 -8.03 -13.23
CA PHE A 110 14.77 -7.04 -13.93
C PHE A 110 15.77 -6.36 -12.98
N PHE A 111 15.32 -5.99 -11.77
CA PHE A 111 16.13 -5.29 -10.78
C PHE A 111 16.83 -6.21 -9.76
N THR A 112 16.49 -7.49 -9.71
CA THR A 112 17.01 -8.41 -8.70
C THR A 112 17.63 -9.66 -9.31
N GLU A 113 18.46 -10.31 -8.48
CA GLU A 113 19.05 -11.61 -8.78
C GLU A 113 18.86 -12.56 -7.59
N ILE A 114 18.83 -13.86 -7.85
CA ILE A 114 18.75 -14.87 -6.79
C ILE A 114 20.13 -15.50 -6.60
N ARG A 115 20.67 -15.41 -5.38
CA ARG A 115 21.89 -16.11 -5.00
C ARG A 115 21.61 -17.23 -4.02
N GLN A 116 22.30 -18.35 -4.23
CA GLN A 116 22.25 -19.52 -3.37
C GLN A 116 23.55 -19.59 -2.57
N GLN A 117 23.44 -19.88 -1.29
CA GLN A 117 24.57 -20.08 -0.39
C GLN A 117 24.35 -21.32 0.46
N THR A 118 25.43 -22.05 0.74
CA THR A 118 25.42 -23.18 1.66
C THR A 118 26.52 -23.02 2.69
N THR A 119 26.37 -23.69 3.82
CA THR A 119 27.45 -23.79 4.83
C THR A 119 28.34 -24.97 4.46
N ILE A 120 29.63 -24.75 4.44
CA ILE A 120 30.64 -25.82 4.24
C ILE A 120 31.09 -26.30 5.60
N GLU A 121 31.06 -27.61 5.82
CA GLU A 121 31.53 -28.30 7.00
C GLU A 121 32.41 -29.44 6.54
N ASN A 122 33.65 -29.54 7.02
CA ASN A 122 34.64 -30.54 6.63
C ASN A 122 34.83 -30.65 5.10
N GLY A 123 34.82 -29.54 4.37
CA GLY A 123 35.01 -29.51 2.91
C GLY A 123 33.78 -29.89 2.07
N THR A 124 32.66 -30.27 2.70
CA THR A 124 31.39 -30.65 2.03
C THR A 124 30.26 -29.69 2.42
N ALA A 125 29.23 -29.63 1.59
CA ALA A 125 28.03 -28.85 1.92
C ALA A 125 27.28 -29.49 3.09
N LYS A 126 27.01 -28.75 4.14
CA LYS A 126 26.21 -29.20 5.28
C LYS A 126 24.77 -29.45 4.85
N ASP A 127 24.20 -30.59 5.28
CA ASP A 127 22.80 -30.93 5.01
C ASP A 127 21.83 -29.82 5.49
N LYS A 128 20.78 -29.53 4.70
CA LYS A 128 19.76 -28.54 4.98
C LYS A 128 20.27 -27.09 5.18
N SER A 129 21.50 -26.79 4.74
CA SER A 129 22.12 -25.47 4.86
C SER A 129 21.94 -24.58 3.63
N LEU A 130 21.35 -25.08 2.54
CA LEU A 130 21.09 -24.27 1.35
C LEU A 130 20.13 -23.13 1.66
N ARG A 131 20.54 -21.93 1.36
CA ARG A 131 19.73 -20.72 1.51
C ARG A 131 19.70 -19.94 0.20
N LYS A 132 18.53 -19.45 -0.16
CA LYS A 132 18.29 -18.65 -1.36
C LYS A 132 17.90 -17.23 -0.96
N TYR A 133 18.66 -16.27 -1.46
CA TYR A 133 18.44 -14.85 -1.21
C TYR A 133 18.14 -14.12 -2.50
N ARG A 134 17.13 -13.28 -2.50
CA ARG A 134 16.91 -12.34 -3.58
C ARG A 134 17.59 -11.02 -3.23
N LEU A 135 18.43 -10.53 -4.11
CA LEU A 135 19.30 -9.37 -3.93
C LEU A 135 18.96 -8.32 -4.99
N ILE A 136 19.00 -7.05 -4.60
CA ILE A 136 19.02 -5.95 -5.56
C ILE A 136 20.37 -5.99 -6.29
N LYS A 137 20.34 -5.87 -7.62
CA LYS A 137 21.55 -5.89 -8.46
C LYS A 137 22.48 -4.72 -8.16
N GLU A 138 23.75 -4.87 -8.52
CA GLU A 138 24.72 -3.80 -8.57
C GLU A 138 24.35 -2.76 -9.63
N GLY A 139 24.77 -1.50 -9.43
CA GLY A 139 24.58 -0.40 -10.37
C GLY A 139 23.22 0.30 -10.29
N ILE A 140 22.31 -0.15 -9.43
CA ILE A 140 21.00 0.48 -9.27
C ILE A 140 21.11 1.77 -8.44
N GLU A 141 20.50 2.84 -8.97
CA GLU A 141 20.43 4.14 -8.29
C GLU A 141 19.07 4.34 -7.61
N PHE A 142 19.14 4.72 -6.34
CA PHE A 142 17.98 5.09 -5.52
C PHE A 142 18.07 6.55 -5.14
N GLU A 143 16.93 7.20 -4.98
CA GLU A 143 16.87 8.57 -4.46
C GLU A 143 15.90 8.68 -3.27
N THR A 144 16.20 9.63 -2.39
CA THR A 144 15.31 10.00 -1.29
C THR A 144 15.59 11.43 -0.83
N ASN A 145 14.67 11.97 -0.02
CA ASN A 145 14.84 13.24 0.64
C ASN A 145 14.88 13.05 2.16
N ILE A 146 15.87 13.67 2.82
CA ILE A 146 15.88 13.86 4.28
C ILE A 146 15.30 15.24 4.55
N GLU A 147 14.19 15.27 5.30
CA GLU A 147 13.44 16.47 5.64
C GLU A 147 13.84 17.02 7.00
N ASN A 148 13.53 18.29 7.29
CA ASN A 148 13.77 18.98 8.55
C ASN A 148 15.26 19.01 8.98
N VAL A 149 16.17 19.14 8.02
CA VAL A 149 17.61 19.24 8.31
C VAL A 149 17.91 20.62 8.85
N PRO A 150 18.37 20.76 10.13
CA PRO A 150 18.78 22.06 10.66
C PRO A 150 19.99 22.59 9.89
N PRO A 151 20.02 23.88 9.50
CA PRO A 151 21.18 24.48 8.80
C PRO A 151 22.51 24.26 9.53
N SER A 152 22.50 24.36 10.86
CA SER A 152 23.69 24.17 11.72
C SER A 152 24.21 22.72 11.74
N GLN A 153 23.41 21.73 11.35
CA GLN A 153 23.78 20.31 11.37
C GLN A 153 23.96 19.73 9.95
N THR A 154 23.88 20.55 8.92
CA THR A 154 24.01 20.11 7.52
C THR A 154 25.37 19.48 7.23
N GLU A 155 26.43 20.05 7.75
CA GLU A 155 27.79 19.54 7.55
C GLU A 155 28.00 18.21 8.28
N PHE A 156 27.55 18.10 9.53
CA PHE A 156 27.59 16.86 10.29
C PHE A 156 26.83 15.74 9.57
N LEU A 157 25.65 16.04 9.03
CA LEU A 157 24.86 15.07 8.27
C LEU A 157 25.56 14.64 6.97
N LYS A 158 26.29 15.55 6.31
CA LYS A 158 27.11 15.20 5.13
C LYS A 158 28.22 14.20 5.50
N PHE A 159 28.96 14.43 6.58
CA PHE A 159 29.98 13.50 7.04
C PHE A 159 29.38 12.15 7.40
N THR A 160 28.22 12.15 8.05
CA THR A 160 27.47 10.94 8.40
C THR A 160 27.06 10.14 7.16
N LEU A 161 26.59 10.82 6.11
CA LEU A 161 26.22 10.19 4.82
C LEU A 161 27.44 9.60 4.10
N LEU A 162 28.57 10.33 4.06
CA LEU A 162 29.80 9.88 3.41
C LEU A 162 30.48 8.72 4.15
N ASN A 163 30.33 8.66 5.48
CA ASN A 163 30.86 7.57 6.29
C ASN A 163 30.08 6.25 6.11
N LEU A 164 28.81 6.32 5.70
CA LEU A 164 27.97 5.14 5.48
C LEU A 164 28.32 4.43 4.17
N ARG A 165 29.13 3.36 4.23
CA ARG A 165 29.63 2.63 3.06
C ARG A 165 28.88 1.34 2.75
N TYR A 166 28.15 0.79 3.71
CA TYR A 166 27.46 -0.49 3.58
C TYR A 166 26.04 -0.43 4.16
N ILE A 167 25.10 -1.01 3.43
CA ILE A 167 23.68 -1.05 3.80
C ILE A 167 23.14 -2.49 3.71
N GLY A 168 22.10 -2.82 4.46
CA GLY A 168 21.46 -4.12 4.44
C GLY A 168 22.12 -5.17 5.34
N THR A 169 21.82 -6.44 5.09
CA THR A 169 22.34 -7.58 5.87
C THR A 169 23.52 -8.25 5.19
N ARG A 170 24.31 -9.06 5.95
CA ARG A 170 25.48 -9.81 5.45
C ARG A 170 26.57 -8.94 4.82
N ARG A 171 26.75 -7.72 5.34
CA ARG A 171 27.76 -6.74 4.90
C ARG A 171 29.18 -7.30 4.87
N ASN A 172 29.54 -8.17 5.82
CA ASN A 172 30.82 -8.86 5.90
C ASN A 172 31.00 -10.02 4.92
N ARG A 173 30.01 -10.28 4.04
CA ARG A 173 30.04 -11.33 3.00
C ARG A 173 30.02 -10.73 1.59
N GLY A 174 30.46 -9.47 1.43
CA GLY A 174 30.54 -8.79 0.15
C GLY A 174 29.24 -8.19 -0.37
N PHE A 175 28.17 -8.15 0.45
CA PHE A 175 26.91 -7.53 0.07
C PHE A 175 26.78 -6.11 0.58
N GLY A 176 26.01 -5.30 -0.14
CA GLY A 176 25.50 -4.02 0.32
C GLY A 176 26.49 -2.87 0.30
N LYS A 177 27.61 -2.96 -0.45
CA LYS A 177 28.49 -1.82 -0.66
C LYS A 177 27.76 -0.75 -1.48
N ILE A 178 27.82 0.51 -1.03
CA ILE A 178 27.11 1.63 -1.64
C ILE A 178 28.00 2.85 -1.79
N GLU A 179 27.56 3.77 -2.66
CA GLU A 179 28.03 5.15 -2.77
C GLU A 179 26.85 6.08 -2.52
N ILE A 180 27.02 7.09 -1.67
CA ILE A 180 26.01 8.11 -1.42
C ILE A 180 26.52 9.47 -1.90
N LYS A 181 25.70 10.14 -2.74
CA LYS A 181 25.94 11.50 -3.21
C LYS A 181 24.87 12.44 -2.66
N PRO A 182 25.18 13.31 -1.69
CA PRO A 182 24.27 14.37 -1.29
C PRO A 182 24.17 15.39 -2.43
N VAL A 183 22.95 15.66 -2.89
CA VAL A 183 22.67 16.71 -3.86
C VAL A 183 22.42 17.99 -3.08
N ILE A 184 23.33 18.96 -3.23
CA ILE A 184 23.21 20.27 -2.60
C ILE A 184 22.47 21.16 -3.59
N ASP A 185 21.14 21.18 -3.51
CA ASP A 185 20.39 22.27 -4.12
C ASP A 185 20.77 23.55 -3.34
N GLN A 186 21.27 24.55 -4.03
CA GLN A 186 21.38 25.89 -3.46
C GLN A 186 20.01 26.25 -2.96
N LEU A 187 19.90 26.53 -1.67
CA LEU A 187 18.68 26.84 -0.95
C LEU A 187 17.77 27.76 -1.77
N SER A 188 16.76 27.19 -2.38
CA SER A 188 15.53 27.94 -2.57
C SER A 188 14.94 28.11 -1.17
N THR A 189 15.18 29.26 -0.59
CA THR A 189 14.43 29.78 0.55
C THR A 189 12.98 29.85 0.09
N SER A 190 12.22 28.78 0.30
CA SER A 190 10.78 28.87 0.29
C SER A 190 10.43 29.76 1.49
N SER A 191 10.26 31.05 1.21
CA SER A 191 9.62 31.99 2.09
C SER A 191 8.28 31.38 2.46
N ASN A 192 8.14 30.95 3.71
CA ASN A 192 6.84 30.68 4.29
C ASN A 192 6.01 31.96 4.09
N PRO A 193 4.89 31.92 3.38
CA PRO A 193 3.97 33.03 3.43
C PRO A 193 3.44 33.03 4.87
N THR A 194 3.85 34.03 5.63
CA THR A 194 3.27 34.38 6.91
C THR A 194 1.87 34.91 6.61
N ALA A 195 0.91 34.01 6.48
CA ALA A 195 -0.50 34.39 6.42
C ALA A 195 -0.91 34.85 7.82
N GLN A 196 -0.60 36.07 8.13
CA GLN A 196 -1.29 36.84 9.17
C GLN A 196 -2.66 37.26 8.61
N SER A 197 -3.58 36.32 8.49
CA SER A 197 -4.99 36.63 8.37
C SER A 197 -5.55 36.68 9.78
N SER A 198 -5.67 37.94 10.30
CA SER A 198 -6.52 38.24 11.42
C SER A 198 -7.96 37.88 11.04
N ILE A 199 -8.59 37.05 11.85
CA ILE A 199 -10.06 36.83 11.76
C ILE A 199 -10.70 38.14 12.19
N ASN A 200 -11.09 38.96 11.22
CA ASN A 200 -11.90 40.14 11.49
C ASN A 200 -13.32 39.63 11.83
N SER A 201 -13.67 39.70 13.07
CA SER A 201 -15.04 39.53 13.56
C SER A 201 -15.88 40.74 13.11
N THR A 202 -16.26 40.77 11.86
CA THR A 202 -17.37 41.60 11.40
C THR A 202 -18.65 40.81 11.52
N ASN A 203 -19.70 41.41 12.09
CA ASN A 203 -21.04 40.87 12.30
C ASN A 203 -21.80 40.55 10.96
N ASN A 204 -21.17 39.91 10.00
CA ASN A 204 -21.84 39.39 8.83
C ASN A 204 -22.15 37.92 9.07
N VAL A 205 -23.37 37.52 8.76
CA VAL A 205 -23.82 36.13 8.77
C VAL A 205 -22.82 35.29 7.99
N ASN A 206 -21.98 34.53 8.68
CA ASN A 206 -20.94 33.77 8.08
C ASN A 206 -21.59 32.45 7.56
N PRO A 207 -21.73 32.28 6.25
CA PRO A 207 -22.49 31.17 5.70
C PRO A 207 -21.83 29.82 6.07
N LEU A 208 -22.68 28.83 6.31
CA LEU A 208 -22.24 27.46 6.49
C LEU A 208 -21.63 26.96 5.18
N ALA A 209 -20.48 26.33 5.27
CA ALA A 209 -19.74 25.84 4.11
C ALA A 209 -19.21 24.43 4.35
N LYS A 210 -18.83 23.79 3.27
CA LYS A 210 -18.21 22.47 3.22
C LYS A 210 -16.86 22.57 2.51
N LEU A 211 -15.82 22.04 3.14
CA LEU A 211 -14.49 21.84 2.57
C LEU A 211 -14.30 20.36 2.29
N SER A 212 -14.44 19.94 1.04
CA SER A 212 -14.24 18.56 0.59
C SER A 212 -12.84 18.37 0.04
N PHE A 213 -12.23 17.20 0.23
CA PHE A 213 -10.88 16.87 -0.23
C PHE A 213 -10.69 15.36 -0.36
N GLU A 214 -9.71 15.01 -1.18
CA GLU A 214 -9.22 13.64 -1.31
C GLU A 214 -7.88 13.49 -0.55
N ILE A 215 -7.67 12.33 0.08
CA ILE A 215 -6.43 11.96 0.77
C ILE A 215 -5.86 10.72 0.10
N THR A 216 -4.74 10.86 -0.59
CA THR A 216 -4.04 9.73 -1.21
C THR A 216 -2.86 9.29 -0.33
N THR A 217 -2.81 8.01 0.01
CA THR A 217 -1.68 7.42 0.75
C THR A 217 -0.47 7.32 -0.16
N MET A 218 0.62 8.03 0.17
CA MET A 218 1.89 7.98 -0.57
C MET A 218 2.81 6.88 -0.02
N ASP A 219 2.81 6.72 1.30
CA ASP A 219 3.48 5.63 2.02
C ASP A 219 2.43 4.79 2.73
N THR A 220 2.84 3.64 3.29
CA THR A 220 1.98 2.87 4.18
C THR A 220 1.49 3.75 5.32
N LEU A 221 0.18 3.84 5.52
CA LEU A 221 -0.43 4.65 6.56
C LEU A 221 -0.83 3.77 7.74
N LEU A 222 -0.21 4.01 8.91
CA LEU A 222 -0.47 3.26 10.12
C LEU A 222 -1.39 4.04 11.07
N ILE A 223 -2.66 3.62 11.12
CA ILE A 223 -3.67 4.12 12.06
C ILE A 223 -4.00 2.97 13.01
N ALA A 224 -3.24 2.89 14.10
CA ALA A 224 -3.30 1.74 14.99
C ALA A 224 -4.70 1.56 15.62
N LYS A 225 -5.27 0.37 15.44
CA LYS A 225 -6.47 -0.09 16.11
C LYS A 225 -6.11 -0.56 17.53
N ILE A 226 -7.09 -0.53 18.47
CA ILE A 226 -6.86 -0.80 19.87
C ILE A 226 -6.51 -2.27 20.13
N PHE A 227 -7.15 -3.17 19.39
CA PHE A 227 -6.97 -4.60 19.55
C PHE A 227 -6.02 -5.15 18.49
N GLY A 228 -4.83 -5.52 18.92
CA GLY A 228 -3.91 -6.39 18.23
C GLY A 228 -3.49 -7.51 19.18
N GLU A 229 -3.09 -8.64 18.66
CA GLU A 229 -2.35 -9.63 19.45
C GLU A 229 -1.07 -8.98 19.98
N GLN A 230 -0.52 -9.46 21.10
CA GLN A 230 0.60 -8.83 21.83
C GLN A 230 1.73 -8.30 20.95
N ASN A 231 1.98 -8.96 19.83
CA ASN A 231 3.05 -8.64 18.88
C ASN A 231 2.55 -8.08 17.54
N THR A 232 1.24 -7.82 17.37
CA THR A 232 0.64 -7.31 16.13
C THR A 232 -0.14 -6.04 16.40
N VAL A 233 0.13 -4.98 15.63
CA VAL A 233 -0.67 -3.75 15.64
C VAL A 233 -1.47 -3.73 14.35
N SER A 234 -2.78 -3.94 14.45
CA SER A 234 -3.72 -3.82 13.33
C SER A 234 -4.02 -2.36 13.01
N THR A 235 -4.45 -2.08 11.79
CA THR A 235 -4.83 -0.74 11.33
C THR A 235 -6.33 -0.60 11.18
N GLU A 236 -6.84 0.62 11.37
CA GLU A 236 -8.17 0.97 10.89
C GLU A 236 -8.19 0.92 9.36
N LYS A 237 -9.34 0.54 8.78
CA LYS A 237 -9.56 0.49 7.33
C LYS A 237 -10.19 1.77 6.76
N TYR A 238 -10.08 2.85 7.48
CA TYR A 238 -10.51 4.21 7.10
C TYR A 238 -9.60 5.21 7.82
N ILE A 239 -9.71 6.49 7.48
CA ILE A 239 -8.96 7.54 8.19
C ILE A 239 -9.92 8.23 9.17
N PRO A 240 -9.78 8.00 10.49
CA PRO A 240 -10.64 8.63 11.48
C PRO A 240 -10.54 10.16 11.48
N ALA A 241 -11.65 10.82 11.73
CA ALA A 241 -11.74 12.28 11.84
C ALA A 241 -10.73 12.88 12.84
N GLN A 242 -10.44 12.15 13.91
CA GLN A 242 -9.45 12.53 14.92
C GLN A 242 -8.04 12.68 14.33
N ASN A 243 -7.68 11.86 13.34
CA ASN A 243 -6.38 11.94 12.68
C ASN A 243 -6.28 13.21 11.81
N ILE A 244 -7.36 13.55 11.11
CA ILE A 244 -7.46 14.78 10.30
C ILE A 244 -7.43 16.01 11.22
N ARG A 245 -8.24 16.00 12.27
CA ARG A 245 -8.27 17.06 13.28
C ARG A 245 -6.90 17.25 13.96
N GLY A 246 -6.25 16.15 14.34
CA GLY A 246 -4.92 16.17 14.95
C GLY A 246 -3.83 16.68 14.01
N LEU A 247 -3.94 16.42 12.70
CA LEU A 247 -3.05 16.98 11.69
C LEU A 247 -3.22 18.50 11.60
N ILE A 248 -4.44 19.00 11.46
CA ILE A 248 -4.76 20.44 11.38
C ILE A 248 -4.34 21.17 12.68
N ALA A 249 -4.62 20.58 13.84
CA ALA A 249 -4.18 21.10 15.13
C ALA A 249 -2.64 21.26 15.18
N GLY A 250 -1.90 20.23 14.73
CA GLY A 250 -0.44 20.30 14.65
C GLY A 250 0.08 21.38 13.71
N MET A 251 -0.58 21.61 12.57
CA MET A 251 -0.25 22.68 11.64
C MET A 251 -0.47 24.07 12.27
N ILE A 252 -1.60 24.28 12.94
CA ILE A 252 -1.91 25.54 13.63
C ILE A 252 -0.86 25.81 14.71
N ILE A 253 -0.54 24.81 15.55
CA ILE A 253 0.48 24.92 16.61
C ILE A 253 1.84 25.32 16.01
N LYS A 254 2.25 24.67 14.94
CA LYS A 254 3.53 24.95 14.28
C LYS A 254 3.57 26.34 13.65
N ASN A 255 2.56 26.70 12.90
CA ASN A 255 2.53 27.98 12.15
C ASN A 255 2.42 29.19 13.07
N ARG A 256 1.80 29.05 14.23
CA ARG A 256 1.60 30.12 15.23
C ARG A 256 2.55 30.02 16.42
N ASN A 257 3.50 29.08 16.43
CA ASN A 257 4.45 28.83 17.53
C ASN A 257 3.77 28.63 18.90
N LEU A 258 2.70 27.83 18.94
CA LEU A 258 1.84 27.66 20.13
C LEU A 258 2.24 26.45 20.99
N VAL A 259 3.46 25.99 20.95
CA VAL A 259 3.93 24.87 21.78
C VAL A 259 3.61 25.15 23.26
N ASN A 260 2.90 24.21 23.91
CA ASN A 260 2.43 24.27 25.30
C ASN A 260 1.40 25.37 25.64
N VAL A 261 1.04 26.26 24.72
CA VAL A 261 0.09 27.36 24.95
C VAL A 261 -1.11 27.38 24.00
N ALA A 262 -1.25 26.36 23.16
CA ALA A 262 -2.31 26.27 22.15
C ALA A 262 -3.72 26.48 22.71
N HIS A 263 -4.00 25.94 23.90
CA HIS A 263 -5.28 26.08 24.58
C HIS A 263 -5.64 27.54 24.96
N LYS A 264 -4.69 28.48 24.92
CA LYS A 264 -4.91 29.90 25.17
C LYS A 264 -5.18 30.71 23.91
N ASP A 265 -4.77 30.18 22.74
CA ASP A 265 -4.93 30.88 21.45
C ASP A 265 -6.39 30.88 20.99
N ALA A 266 -6.89 32.02 20.57
CA ALA A 266 -8.29 32.17 20.17
C ALA A 266 -8.63 31.38 18.90
N VAL A 267 -7.73 31.36 17.89
CA VAL A 267 -7.91 30.62 16.64
C VAL A 267 -7.91 29.12 16.89
N PHE A 268 -6.98 28.64 17.71
CA PHE A 268 -6.93 27.21 18.08
C PHE A 268 -8.19 26.77 18.83
N LYS A 269 -8.67 27.59 19.75
CA LYS A 269 -9.95 27.33 20.48
C LYS A 269 -11.11 27.24 19.51
N GLU A 270 -11.24 28.22 18.62
CA GLU A 270 -12.35 28.31 17.66
C GLU A 270 -12.38 27.09 16.73
N ILE A 271 -11.24 26.75 16.13
CA ILE A 271 -11.15 25.71 15.08
C ILE A 271 -11.13 24.31 15.67
N ILE A 272 -10.43 24.11 16.79
CA ILE A 272 -10.16 22.76 17.31
C ILE A 272 -11.03 22.42 18.51
N LEU A 273 -11.33 23.36 19.41
CA LEU A 273 -11.95 23.03 20.69
C LEU A 273 -13.44 23.38 20.77
N ALA A 274 -13.92 24.35 19.98
CA ALA A 274 -15.26 24.95 20.13
C ALA A 274 -16.40 24.19 19.43
N GLU A 275 -16.17 22.98 18.92
CA GLU A 275 -17.17 22.15 18.20
C GLU A 275 -17.82 22.81 16.95
N LYS A 276 -17.31 23.94 16.52
CA LYS A 276 -17.87 24.69 15.39
C LYS A 276 -17.58 24.05 14.05
N ILE A 277 -16.50 23.25 13.95
CA ILE A 277 -16.14 22.51 12.77
C ILE A 277 -16.46 21.05 12.97
N LYS A 278 -17.21 20.47 12.04
CA LYS A 278 -17.52 19.05 12.00
C LYS A 278 -16.44 18.35 11.17
N PHE A 279 -15.64 17.52 11.83
CA PHE A 279 -14.65 16.65 11.19
C PHE A 279 -15.30 15.32 10.85
N ASN A 280 -15.23 14.89 9.60
CA ASN A 280 -15.75 13.62 9.15
C ASN A 280 -14.62 12.61 8.94
N ASN A 281 -14.93 11.31 9.06
CA ASN A 281 -14.02 10.25 8.68
C ASN A 281 -13.75 10.30 7.17
N ALA A 282 -12.56 9.84 6.74
CA ALA A 282 -12.30 9.64 5.32
C ALA A 282 -12.45 8.16 4.99
N PHE A 283 -13.32 7.86 4.03
CA PHE A 283 -13.55 6.52 3.50
C PHE A 283 -12.89 6.38 2.13
N ILE A 284 -12.67 5.13 1.70
CA ILE A 284 -12.15 4.89 0.34
C ILE A 284 -13.07 5.56 -0.67
N LYS A 285 -12.48 6.15 -1.70
CA LYS A 285 -13.18 7.04 -2.63
C LYS A 285 -14.44 6.41 -3.23
N GLY A 286 -15.54 7.17 -3.21
CA GLY A 286 -16.85 6.74 -3.71
C GLY A 286 -17.61 5.78 -2.79
N THR A 287 -17.09 5.49 -1.60
CA THR A 287 -17.74 4.55 -0.68
C THR A 287 -18.19 5.18 0.62
N GLN A 288 -19.04 4.47 1.31
CA GLN A 288 -19.51 4.78 2.66
C GLN A 288 -19.60 3.49 3.49
N PRO A 289 -19.67 3.59 4.82
CA PRO A 289 -19.88 2.43 5.67
C PRO A 289 -21.15 1.66 5.28
N VAL A 290 -21.04 0.34 5.17
CA VAL A 290 -22.20 -0.50 4.88
C VAL A 290 -23.18 -0.43 6.04
N PRO A 291 -24.45 -0.03 5.81
CA PRO A 291 -25.48 -0.05 6.84
C PRO A 291 -25.68 -1.47 7.38
N LYS A 292 -25.59 -1.64 8.70
CA LYS A 292 -25.66 -2.95 9.37
C LYS A 292 -27.05 -3.62 9.28
N ILE A 293 -28.02 -2.92 8.73
CA ILE A 293 -29.31 -3.51 8.38
C ILE A 293 -29.21 -4.50 7.22
N TYR A 294 -28.18 -4.39 6.38
CA TYR A 294 -27.99 -5.30 5.27
C TYR A 294 -27.27 -6.59 5.65
N GLY A 295 -27.81 -7.69 5.16
CA GLY A 295 -27.20 -9.00 5.19
C GLY A 295 -27.49 -9.78 3.91
N TYR A 296 -26.93 -10.97 3.81
CA TYR A 296 -27.16 -11.91 2.73
C TYR A 296 -27.35 -13.31 3.29
N ASP A 297 -27.98 -14.19 2.52
CA ASP A 297 -28.26 -15.57 2.91
C ASP A 297 -26.93 -16.32 3.13
N LYS A 298 -26.78 -16.95 4.33
CA LYS A 298 -25.57 -17.74 4.65
C LYS A 298 -25.40 -18.96 3.74
N THR A 299 -26.50 -19.48 3.20
CA THR A 299 -26.49 -20.67 2.36
C THR A 299 -26.28 -20.36 0.87
N ASP A 300 -26.51 -19.11 0.46
CA ASP A 300 -26.29 -18.62 -0.89
C ASP A 300 -25.40 -17.37 -0.88
N PRO A 301 -24.07 -17.53 -1.08
CA PRO A 301 -23.13 -16.40 -1.10
C PRO A 301 -23.40 -15.37 -2.21
N ASP A 302 -24.13 -15.73 -3.25
CA ASP A 302 -24.46 -14.85 -4.38
C ASP A 302 -25.84 -14.18 -4.22
N SER A 303 -26.55 -14.44 -3.11
CA SER A 303 -27.84 -13.82 -2.82
C SER A 303 -27.74 -12.30 -2.71
N LYS A 304 -28.86 -11.62 -2.93
CA LYS A 304 -28.96 -10.17 -2.80
C LYS A 304 -28.68 -9.69 -1.36
N ALA A 305 -28.33 -8.41 -1.23
CA ALA A 305 -28.29 -7.74 0.05
C ALA A 305 -29.72 -7.37 0.47
N GLU A 306 -30.18 -7.92 1.57
CA GLU A 306 -31.55 -7.77 2.07
C GLU A 306 -31.54 -7.25 3.52
N PHE A 307 -32.64 -6.64 3.95
CA PHE A 307 -32.78 -6.16 5.32
C PHE A 307 -32.92 -7.32 6.31
N ILE A 308 -31.97 -7.43 7.24
CA ILE A 308 -31.89 -8.55 8.20
C ILE A 308 -33.20 -8.69 9.04
N PHE A 309 -33.86 -7.58 9.40
CA PHE A 309 -35.05 -7.61 10.23
C PHE A 309 -36.30 -8.18 9.55
N GLU A 310 -36.30 -8.26 8.25
CA GLU A 310 -37.46 -8.66 7.44
C GLU A 310 -37.36 -10.12 6.98
N GLN A 311 -36.23 -10.80 7.27
CA GLN A 311 -35.96 -12.15 6.80
C GLN A 311 -36.14 -13.19 7.90
N GLN A 312 -36.76 -14.34 7.53
CA GLN A 312 -36.88 -15.52 8.41
C GLN A 312 -35.76 -16.55 8.22
N LYS A 313 -34.86 -16.34 7.26
CA LYS A 313 -33.72 -17.20 6.94
C LYS A 313 -32.45 -16.76 7.67
N PRO A 314 -31.44 -17.66 7.84
CA PRO A 314 -30.18 -17.32 8.49
C PRO A 314 -29.36 -16.34 7.63
N MET A 315 -29.31 -15.09 8.08
CA MET A 315 -28.59 -14.02 7.39
C MET A 315 -27.16 -13.87 7.94
N LYS A 316 -26.23 -13.51 7.05
CA LYS A 316 -24.89 -13.02 7.41
C LYS A 316 -24.88 -11.50 7.23
N ALA A 317 -24.64 -10.77 8.32
CA ALA A 317 -24.53 -9.31 8.26
C ALA A 317 -23.39 -8.86 7.34
N MET A 318 -23.63 -7.83 6.55
CA MET A 318 -22.63 -7.16 5.73
C MET A 318 -21.85 -6.15 6.58
N SER A 319 -20.59 -5.93 6.26
CA SER A 319 -19.72 -4.97 6.94
C SER A 319 -18.62 -4.48 5.98
N GLY A 320 -17.99 -3.37 6.32
CA GLY A 320 -16.96 -2.75 5.49
C GLY A 320 -17.47 -1.51 4.78
N PHE A 321 -16.99 -1.25 3.56
CA PHE A 321 -17.30 -0.06 2.78
C PHE A 321 -17.85 -0.46 1.41
N ALA A 322 -18.84 0.29 0.93
CA ALA A 322 -19.46 0.03 -0.36
C ALA A 322 -19.92 1.31 -1.05
N GLU A 323 -19.92 1.26 -2.37
CA GLU A 323 -20.67 2.17 -3.23
C GLU A 323 -22.10 1.67 -3.37
N PHE A 324 -23.08 2.54 -3.13
CA PHE A 324 -24.50 2.24 -3.24
C PHE A 324 -25.11 2.95 -4.43
N SER A 325 -25.88 2.20 -5.19
CA SER A 325 -26.79 2.72 -6.21
C SER A 325 -28.23 2.24 -5.93
N ASN A 326 -29.20 2.69 -6.71
CA ASN A 326 -30.62 2.32 -6.51
C ASN A 326 -30.89 0.81 -6.62
N ALA A 327 -30.03 0.04 -7.29
CA ALA A 327 -30.23 -1.38 -7.55
C ALA A 327 -29.08 -2.27 -7.10
N GLU A 328 -27.92 -1.70 -6.78
CA GLU A 328 -26.69 -2.45 -6.60
C GLU A 328 -25.89 -1.93 -5.40
N VAL A 329 -25.18 -2.85 -4.76
CA VAL A 329 -24.17 -2.55 -3.75
C VAL A 329 -22.83 -3.17 -4.20
N LYS A 330 -21.82 -2.32 -4.39
CA LYS A 330 -20.48 -2.73 -4.78
C LYS A 330 -19.55 -2.60 -3.59
N MET A 331 -19.05 -3.76 -3.10
CA MET A 331 -18.11 -3.78 -1.99
C MET A 331 -16.73 -3.35 -2.45
N GLU A 332 -16.10 -2.48 -1.66
CA GLU A 332 -14.70 -2.06 -1.85
C GLU A 332 -13.90 -2.39 -0.60
N GLU A 333 -12.71 -3.00 -0.81
CA GLU A 333 -11.82 -3.34 0.28
C GLU A 333 -10.63 -2.39 0.32
N VAL A 334 -10.29 -1.96 1.53
CA VAL A 334 -9.04 -1.23 1.78
C VAL A 334 -7.90 -2.22 1.83
N GLU A 335 -6.97 -2.08 0.90
CA GLU A 335 -5.77 -2.91 0.86
C GLU A 335 -4.85 -2.59 2.04
N THR A 336 -4.36 -3.62 2.71
CA THR A 336 -3.42 -3.50 3.82
C THR A 336 -2.10 -4.18 3.50
N THR A 337 -1.03 -3.73 4.13
CA THR A 337 0.30 -4.32 4.03
C THR A 337 0.89 -4.53 5.41
N PHE A 338 1.62 -5.63 5.55
CA PHE A 338 2.29 -5.98 6.80
C PHE A 338 3.77 -5.60 6.74
N SER A 339 4.28 -5.13 7.87
CA SER A 339 5.70 -4.84 8.05
C SER A 339 6.23 -5.46 9.31
N PHE A 340 7.33 -6.19 9.16
CA PHE A 340 8.05 -6.78 10.27
C PHE A 340 8.98 -5.76 10.92
N HIS A 341 8.98 -5.73 12.23
CA HIS A 341 9.86 -4.92 13.03
C HIS A 341 10.63 -5.81 13.99
N ASN A 342 11.93 -5.57 14.08
CA ASN A 342 12.79 -6.21 15.05
C ASN A 342 13.43 -5.10 15.92
N SER A 343 13.17 -5.15 17.21
CA SER A 343 13.89 -4.35 18.19
C SER A 343 15.22 -5.05 18.51
N ARG A 344 16.32 -4.37 18.29
CA ARG A 344 17.65 -4.89 18.67
C ARG A 344 17.92 -4.58 20.13
N SER A 345 18.57 -5.50 20.82
CA SER A 345 19.15 -5.27 22.13
C SER A 345 20.31 -4.25 22.04
N ASP A 346 20.61 -3.58 23.15
CA ASP A 346 21.73 -2.64 23.25
C ASP A 346 23.08 -3.31 22.95
N ASN A 347 23.21 -4.62 23.16
CA ASN A 347 24.39 -5.42 22.86
C ASN A 347 24.59 -5.74 21.36
N ARG A 348 23.81 -5.15 20.46
CA ARG A 348 23.93 -5.23 18.99
C ARG A 348 23.97 -6.66 18.40
N LEU A 349 23.52 -7.67 19.12
CA LEU A 349 23.43 -9.04 18.62
C LEU A 349 22.35 -9.14 17.54
N ALA A 350 22.78 -9.08 16.29
CA ALA A 350 21.88 -9.15 15.15
C ALA A 350 21.20 -10.52 15.05
N GLY A 351 19.87 -10.54 15.03
CA GLY A 351 19.09 -11.71 14.69
C GLY A 351 18.82 -12.70 15.81
N ARG A 352 19.09 -12.37 17.05
CA ARG A 352 18.70 -13.17 18.22
C ARG A 352 17.94 -12.31 19.21
N SER A 353 16.67 -12.60 19.44
CA SER A 353 15.97 -12.16 20.63
C SER A 353 16.37 -13.14 21.74
N THR A 354 16.91 -12.63 22.83
CA THR A 354 17.00 -13.39 24.10
C THR A 354 15.63 -13.28 24.80
N LYS A 355 15.37 -14.11 25.82
CA LYS A 355 14.12 -14.05 26.59
C LYS A 355 13.82 -12.66 27.16
N ASP A 356 14.86 -11.85 27.34
CA ASP A 356 14.80 -10.56 28.02
C ASP A 356 15.10 -9.36 27.11
N GLU A 357 15.59 -9.56 25.88
CA GLU A 357 16.01 -8.49 24.97
C GLU A 357 15.68 -8.80 23.52
N GLY A 358 15.03 -7.85 22.86
CA GLY A 358 14.65 -7.89 21.44
C GLY A 358 13.26 -8.47 21.23
N ALA A 359 12.40 -7.72 20.55
CA ALA A 359 11.07 -8.15 20.20
C ALA A 359 10.86 -8.11 18.69
N ILE A 360 10.23 -9.16 18.16
CA ILE A 360 9.70 -9.15 16.80
C ILE A 360 8.22 -8.77 16.91
N PHE A 361 7.83 -7.72 16.17
CA PHE A 361 6.45 -7.29 16.12
C PHE A 361 6.04 -6.88 14.70
N TYR A 362 4.74 -6.93 14.46
CA TYR A 362 4.16 -6.70 13.15
C TYR A 362 3.31 -5.43 13.17
N TYR A 363 3.44 -4.63 12.13
CA TYR A 363 2.52 -3.53 11.87
C TYR A 363 1.75 -3.82 10.60
N GLU A 364 0.42 -3.85 10.72
CA GLU A 364 -0.49 -3.75 9.59
C GLU A 364 -0.75 -2.26 9.34
N GLY A 365 -0.69 -1.84 8.09
CA GLY A 365 -0.99 -0.48 7.68
C GLY A 365 -1.76 -0.44 6.37
N ILE A 366 -2.49 0.64 6.13
CA ILE A 366 -3.15 0.89 4.84
C ILE A 366 -2.07 0.98 3.77
N ALA A 367 -2.22 0.22 2.69
CA ALA A 367 -1.25 0.19 1.59
C ALA A 367 -1.15 1.55 0.88
N PRO A 368 0.00 1.87 0.24
CA PRO A 368 0.14 3.09 -0.54
C PRO A 368 -0.79 3.15 -1.76
N ALA A 369 -0.96 4.36 -2.30
CA ALA A 369 -1.69 4.66 -3.53
C ALA A 369 -3.20 4.40 -3.49
N GLN A 370 -3.79 4.37 -2.31
CA GLN A 370 -5.24 4.39 -2.13
C GLN A 370 -5.72 5.80 -1.84
N THR A 371 -6.89 6.13 -2.36
CA THR A 371 -7.50 7.45 -2.21
C THR A 371 -8.74 7.36 -1.33
N PHE A 372 -8.81 8.25 -0.35
CA PHE A 372 -9.92 8.40 0.59
C PHE A 372 -10.56 9.77 0.39
N GLU A 373 -11.86 9.88 0.61
CA GLU A 373 -12.62 11.13 0.53
C GLU A 373 -13.13 11.52 1.91
N SER A 374 -13.07 12.81 2.21
CA SER A 374 -13.63 13.38 3.43
C SER A 374 -14.05 14.83 3.23
N GLU A 375 -14.74 15.35 4.22
CA GLU A 375 -15.17 16.73 4.26
C GLU A 375 -15.16 17.30 5.67
N LEU A 376 -14.97 18.62 5.75
CA LEU A 376 -15.18 19.41 6.96
C LEU A 376 -16.37 20.32 6.72
N ILE A 377 -17.22 20.48 7.75
CA ILE A 377 -18.38 21.37 7.70
C ILE A 377 -18.26 22.39 8.82
N GLY A 378 -18.39 23.66 8.47
CA GLY A 378 -18.26 24.76 9.43
C GLY A 378 -18.54 26.09 8.79
N SER A 379 -18.20 27.18 9.49
CA SER A 379 -18.31 28.51 8.92
C SER A 379 -17.35 28.69 7.75
N LYS A 380 -17.73 29.42 6.73
CA LYS A 380 -16.87 29.70 5.55
C LYS A 380 -15.55 30.35 5.95
N SER A 381 -15.54 31.21 6.97
CA SER A 381 -14.31 31.88 7.45
C SER A 381 -13.33 30.87 8.07
N ASP A 382 -13.83 29.96 8.90
CA ASP A 382 -12.99 28.97 9.58
C ASP A 382 -12.41 27.97 8.58
N LEU A 383 -13.22 27.54 7.60
CA LEU A 383 -12.76 26.66 6.54
C LEU A 383 -11.77 27.34 5.58
N ASN A 384 -11.94 28.64 5.29
CA ASN A 384 -10.95 29.43 4.55
C ASN A 384 -9.60 29.54 5.28
N TYR A 385 -9.60 29.51 6.62
CA TYR A 385 -8.35 29.45 7.38
C TYR A 385 -7.66 28.07 7.26
N ILE A 386 -8.44 26.98 7.20
CA ILE A 386 -7.91 25.61 7.11
C ILE A 386 -7.39 25.30 5.70
N LEU A 387 -8.07 25.77 4.65
CA LEU A 387 -7.75 25.43 3.26
C LEU A 387 -6.26 25.63 2.92
N PRO A 388 -5.64 26.81 3.14
CA PRO A 388 -4.22 27.00 2.83
C PRO A 388 -3.29 26.14 3.70
N LEU A 389 -3.71 25.70 4.89
CA LEU A 389 -2.93 24.77 5.71
C LEU A 389 -2.84 23.41 5.02
N LEU A 390 -3.94 22.91 4.46
CA LEU A 390 -3.96 21.63 3.74
C LEU A 390 -3.18 21.69 2.42
N GLU A 391 -3.11 22.86 1.77
CA GLU A 391 -2.36 23.08 0.53
C GLU A 391 -0.84 23.26 0.75
N GLN A 392 -0.39 23.51 1.98
CA GLN A 392 1.03 23.65 2.29
C GLN A 392 1.84 22.43 1.81
N ASN A 393 3.08 22.67 1.37
CA ASN A 393 3.98 21.64 0.81
C ASN A 393 3.37 20.85 -0.38
N GLY A 394 2.54 21.49 -1.20
CA GLY A 394 1.85 20.82 -2.31
C GLY A 394 0.83 19.77 -1.85
N GLY A 395 0.22 19.98 -0.68
CA GLY A 395 -0.73 19.07 -0.05
C GLY A 395 -0.10 17.85 0.63
N ILE A 396 1.22 17.77 0.70
CA ILE A 396 1.91 16.59 1.26
C ILE A 396 2.12 16.77 2.76
N HIS A 397 1.54 15.86 3.53
CA HIS A 397 1.58 15.88 5.00
C HIS A 397 1.88 14.49 5.58
N ARG A 398 2.11 14.45 6.89
CA ARG A 398 2.34 13.20 7.63
C ARG A 398 1.31 13.02 8.74
N MET A 399 0.57 11.90 8.70
CA MET A 399 -0.41 11.56 9.72
C MET A 399 -0.27 10.11 10.19
N GLY A 400 -0.89 9.75 11.30
CA GLY A 400 -0.81 8.42 11.90
C GLY A 400 0.43 8.20 12.77
N LYS A 401 0.81 6.95 12.97
CA LYS A 401 1.93 6.54 13.82
C LYS A 401 3.25 6.50 13.03
N SER A 402 4.39 6.68 13.71
CA SER A 402 5.75 6.59 13.15
C SER A 402 6.06 7.59 12.04
N LYS A 403 5.65 8.85 12.23
CA LYS A 403 5.77 9.96 11.27
C LYS A 403 7.20 10.30 10.83
N SER A 404 8.24 9.89 11.56
CA SER A 404 9.63 10.26 11.28
C SER A 404 10.37 9.31 10.34
N ALA A 405 9.73 8.21 9.92
CA ALA A 405 10.36 7.20 9.06
C ALA A 405 9.40 6.71 7.96
N GLN A 406 9.32 5.42 7.71
CA GLN A 406 8.70 4.77 6.55
C GLN A 406 7.18 4.89 6.42
N TYR A 407 6.48 5.46 7.41
CA TYR A 407 5.01 5.53 7.43
C TYR A 407 4.53 6.96 7.35
N SER A 408 3.22 7.12 7.07
CA SER A 408 2.45 8.31 7.36
C SER A 408 2.38 9.40 6.30
N LYS A 409 3.05 9.29 5.17
CA LYS A 409 2.99 10.31 4.13
C LYS A 409 1.70 10.19 3.33
N VAL A 410 0.96 11.28 3.28
CA VAL A 410 -0.31 11.40 2.55
C VAL A 410 -0.31 12.68 1.73
N LYS A 411 -1.11 12.69 0.66
CA LYS A 411 -1.31 13.88 -0.17
C LYS A 411 -2.78 14.27 -0.16
N PHE A 412 -3.05 15.50 0.19
CA PHE A 412 -4.35 16.13 0.06
C PHE A 412 -4.47 16.73 -1.34
N ASP A 413 -5.50 16.32 -2.07
CA ASP A 413 -5.80 16.77 -3.42
C ASP A 413 -7.27 17.15 -3.55
N ARG A 414 -7.61 17.83 -4.66
CA ARG A 414 -8.98 18.24 -5.03
C ARG A 414 -9.73 18.95 -3.91
N ILE A 415 -9.02 19.82 -3.20
CA ILE A 415 -9.59 20.60 -2.11
C ILE A 415 -10.56 21.63 -2.70
N LYS A 416 -11.84 21.55 -2.27
CA LYS A 416 -12.91 22.44 -2.75
C LYS A 416 -13.70 22.98 -1.58
N LEU A 417 -13.82 24.31 -1.51
CA LEU A 417 -14.69 24.99 -0.57
C LEU A 417 -15.99 25.41 -1.29
N ALA A 418 -17.12 24.98 -0.77
CA ALA A 418 -18.43 25.33 -1.30
C ALA A 418 -19.37 25.73 -0.17
N GLU A 419 -20.19 26.75 -0.41
CA GLU A 419 -21.27 27.12 0.52
C GLU A 419 -22.37 26.06 0.48
N ILE A 420 -22.86 25.70 1.66
CA ILE A 420 -24.01 24.81 1.79
C ILE A 420 -25.25 25.68 1.61
N LYS A 421 -25.90 25.54 0.46
CA LYS A 421 -27.21 26.17 0.22
C LYS A 421 -28.27 25.26 0.84
N PRO A 422 -29.25 25.82 1.57
CA PRO A 422 -30.39 25.03 2.01
C PRO A 422 -31.14 24.54 0.76
N GLU A 423 -31.04 23.25 0.47
CA GLU A 423 -31.88 22.63 -0.56
C GLU A 423 -33.32 22.54 -0.02
N ILE A 424 -34.28 22.96 -0.84
CA ILE A 424 -35.70 22.71 -0.58
C ILE A 424 -35.94 21.25 -0.98
N LEU A 425 -35.61 20.33 -0.06
CA LEU A 425 -35.86 18.91 -0.25
C LEU A 425 -37.33 18.61 0.05
N PRO A 426 -37.95 17.64 -0.62
CA PRO A 426 -39.30 17.21 -0.29
C PRO A 426 -39.36 16.62 1.10
N GLU A 427 -40.55 16.75 1.74
CA GLU A 427 -40.83 16.16 3.06
C GLU A 427 -40.58 14.63 3.06
N SER A 428 -39.99 14.13 4.15
CA SER A 428 -39.71 12.71 4.30
C SER A 428 -40.84 11.97 5.02
N LYS A 429 -41.21 10.82 4.47
CA LYS A 429 -42.21 9.91 5.06
C LYS A 429 -41.52 8.80 5.87
N SER A 430 -42.21 8.27 6.86
CA SER A 430 -41.78 7.10 7.62
C SER A 430 -41.69 5.83 6.72
N PRO A 431 -40.66 4.96 6.90
CA PRO A 431 -39.53 5.10 7.82
C PRO A 431 -38.37 5.92 7.26
N VAL A 432 -37.55 6.50 8.13
CA VAL A 432 -36.27 7.13 7.83
C VAL A 432 -35.16 6.28 8.40
N TYR A 433 -34.05 6.16 7.66
CA TYR A 433 -32.89 5.41 8.12
C TYR A 433 -31.76 6.37 8.46
N ILE A 434 -31.19 6.19 9.67
CA ILE A 434 -29.99 6.87 10.13
C ILE A 434 -28.84 5.88 10.14
N VAL A 435 -27.76 6.20 9.43
CA VAL A 435 -26.54 5.37 9.37
C VAL A 435 -25.38 6.11 10.05
N PHE A 436 -24.71 5.45 10.98
CA PHE A 436 -23.59 6.04 11.71
C PHE A 436 -22.33 6.08 10.82
N GLN A 437 -21.87 7.29 10.54
CA GLN A 437 -20.66 7.55 9.77
C GLN A 437 -19.40 7.59 10.64
N SER A 438 -19.56 7.72 11.96
CA SER A 438 -18.49 7.56 12.94
C SER A 438 -19.04 6.84 14.17
N PRO A 439 -18.17 6.32 15.06
CA PRO A 439 -18.65 5.75 16.31
C PRO A 439 -19.50 6.74 17.11
N VAL A 440 -20.57 6.26 17.73
CA VAL A 440 -21.47 7.07 18.56
C VAL A 440 -21.34 6.65 20.02
N ILE A 441 -20.90 7.58 20.84
CA ILE A 441 -20.69 7.39 22.29
C ILE A 441 -21.96 7.81 23.02
N THR A 442 -22.43 6.97 23.93
CA THR A 442 -23.51 7.30 24.87
C THR A 442 -23.05 7.03 26.30
N TYR A 443 -23.37 7.92 27.23
CA TYR A 443 -23.08 7.72 28.64
C TYR A 443 -24.34 7.34 29.42
N ASN A 444 -24.22 6.37 30.32
CA ASN A 444 -25.26 6.08 31.26
C ASN A 444 -25.33 7.15 32.39
N GLU A 445 -26.22 6.99 33.31
CA GLU A 445 -26.39 7.91 34.46
C GLU A 445 -25.16 8.01 35.39
N PHE A 446 -24.28 7.01 35.35
CA PHE A 446 -23.03 6.95 36.12
C PHE A 446 -21.82 7.50 35.35
N GLY A 447 -22.02 8.02 34.16
CA GLY A 447 -20.92 8.53 33.28
C GLY A 447 -20.07 7.43 32.64
N THR A 448 -20.54 6.18 32.62
CA THR A 448 -19.86 5.08 31.93
C THR A 448 -20.30 5.03 30.47
N ALA A 449 -19.33 4.95 29.55
CA ALA A 449 -19.62 4.83 28.14
C ALA A 449 -20.08 3.41 27.80
N ILE A 450 -21.34 3.28 27.41
CA ILE A 450 -21.98 2.04 26.96
C ILE A 450 -22.92 2.34 25.79
N PRO A 451 -23.03 1.47 24.78
CA PRO A 451 -24.03 1.58 23.72
C PRO A 451 -25.44 1.45 24.31
N ASP A 452 -26.16 2.56 24.44
CA ASP A 452 -27.50 2.63 24.99
C ASP A 452 -28.49 3.27 24.02
N VAL A 453 -29.42 2.45 23.53
CA VAL A 453 -30.48 2.88 22.59
C VAL A 453 -31.44 3.87 23.20
N SER A 454 -31.72 3.75 24.51
CA SER A 454 -32.65 4.63 25.20
C SER A 454 -32.13 6.08 25.23
N ARG A 455 -30.83 6.27 25.38
CA ARG A 455 -30.19 7.58 25.27
C ARG A 455 -30.34 8.19 23.87
N LEU A 456 -30.12 7.39 22.84
CA LEU A 456 -30.34 7.83 21.45
C LEU A 456 -31.81 8.18 21.20
N GLN A 457 -32.73 7.40 21.74
CA GLN A 457 -34.17 7.68 21.66
C GLN A 457 -34.52 9.01 22.30
N ASN A 458 -34.02 9.30 23.50
CA ASN A 458 -34.25 10.57 24.18
C ASN A 458 -33.72 11.78 23.37
N GLU A 459 -32.56 11.63 22.71
CA GLU A 459 -32.01 12.66 21.84
C GLU A 459 -32.86 12.83 20.59
N LEU A 460 -33.31 11.74 19.95
CA LEU A 460 -34.11 11.75 18.72
C LEU A 460 -35.52 12.35 18.94
N VAL A 461 -36.14 12.15 20.11
CA VAL A 461 -37.44 12.71 20.43
C VAL A 461 -37.40 14.25 20.43
N THR A 462 -36.24 14.88 20.69
CA THR A 462 -36.12 16.34 20.62
C THR A 462 -36.33 16.86 19.20
N TYR A 463 -36.00 16.06 18.19
CA TYR A 463 -36.18 16.38 16.75
C TYR A 463 -37.51 15.83 16.22
N ILE A 464 -37.88 14.59 16.60
CA ILE A 464 -39.01 13.85 16.04
C ILE A 464 -40.09 13.66 17.14
N LYS A 465 -41.01 14.62 17.27
CA LYS A 465 -42.01 14.66 18.34
C LYS A 465 -42.99 13.49 18.34
N LYS A 466 -43.28 12.90 17.19
CA LYS A 466 -44.22 11.77 17.02
C LYS A 466 -43.49 10.46 16.69
N LEU A 467 -42.38 10.22 17.33
CA LEU A 467 -41.61 8.98 17.20
C LEU A 467 -42.44 7.80 17.74
N THR A 468 -42.65 6.78 16.89
CA THR A 468 -43.44 5.59 17.25
C THR A 468 -42.58 4.38 17.56
N LYS A 469 -41.49 4.16 16.78
CA LYS A 469 -40.64 3.00 16.95
C LYS A 469 -39.22 3.25 16.45
N ILE A 470 -38.26 2.68 17.15
CA ILE A 470 -36.86 2.57 16.71
C ILE A 470 -36.49 1.11 16.63
N SER A 471 -36.01 0.68 15.45
CA SER A 471 -35.34 -0.61 15.26
C SER A 471 -33.88 -0.37 14.96
N ILE A 472 -32.98 -1.12 15.60
CA ILE A 472 -31.54 -0.92 15.49
C ILE A 472 -30.82 -2.18 15.01
N ALA A 473 -29.98 -2.03 13.98
CA ALA A 473 -28.97 -3.01 13.59
C ALA A 473 -27.59 -2.45 13.97
N SER A 474 -26.95 -3.01 14.99
CA SER A 474 -25.73 -2.43 15.55
C SER A 474 -24.64 -3.47 15.82
N SER A 475 -23.42 -2.99 15.90
CA SER A 475 -22.34 -3.59 16.66
C SER A 475 -21.70 -2.53 17.53
N SER A 476 -20.95 -2.96 18.53
CA SER A 476 -20.16 -2.08 19.39
C SER A 476 -18.69 -2.32 19.16
N ASP A 477 -17.90 -1.26 19.27
CA ASP A 477 -16.44 -1.34 19.29
C ASP A 477 -15.89 -0.49 20.43
N THR A 478 -14.67 -0.75 20.82
CA THR A 478 -13.96 0.03 21.83
C THR A 478 -13.15 1.10 21.13
N ILE A 479 -13.30 2.34 21.59
CA ILE A 479 -12.57 3.49 21.06
C ILE A 479 -11.51 3.97 22.04
N GLU A 480 -10.38 4.36 21.52
CA GLU A 480 -9.24 4.92 22.26
C GLU A 480 -8.41 5.78 21.31
N ASN A 481 -8.08 7.00 21.71
CA ASN A 481 -7.25 7.90 20.92
C ASN A 481 -5.93 8.20 21.62
N TYR A 482 -4.94 8.65 20.87
CA TYR A 482 -3.68 9.17 21.41
C TYR A 482 -3.69 10.69 21.41
N MET A 483 -3.57 11.28 22.60
CA MET A 483 -3.45 12.73 22.78
C MET A 483 -1.99 13.14 22.82
N GLY A 484 -1.52 13.82 21.78
CA GLY A 484 -0.12 14.27 21.68
C GLY A 484 0.31 15.19 22.82
N VAL A 485 -0.58 16.08 23.28
CA VAL A 485 -0.30 16.99 24.41
C VAL A 485 -0.11 16.22 25.72
N TRP A 486 -0.89 15.20 25.96
CA TRP A 486 -0.76 14.36 27.18
C TRP A 486 0.29 13.26 27.02
N GLN A 487 0.80 13.06 25.83
CA GLN A 487 1.66 11.92 25.48
C GLN A 487 1.09 10.58 25.98
N SER A 488 -0.21 10.48 26.01
CA SER A 488 -0.97 9.37 26.56
C SER A 488 -2.19 9.05 25.69
N LYS A 489 -2.72 7.85 25.91
CA LYS A 489 -3.99 7.44 25.33
C LYS A 489 -5.15 8.01 26.14
N THR A 490 -6.27 8.31 25.48
CA THR A 490 -7.53 8.62 26.16
C THR A 490 -8.09 7.37 26.84
N PRO A 491 -9.01 7.50 27.80
CA PRO A 491 -9.73 6.36 28.35
C PRO A 491 -10.37 5.51 27.26
N ARG A 492 -10.42 4.20 27.48
CA ARG A 492 -11.15 3.27 26.62
C ARG A 492 -12.62 3.39 26.89
N GLU A 493 -13.39 3.57 25.83
CA GLU A 493 -14.83 3.72 25.89
C GLU A 493 -15.51 2.80 24.89
N MET A 494 -16.64 2.20 25.26
CA MET A 494 -17.47 1.45 24.33
C MET A 494 -18.40 2.40 23.59
N ALA A 495 -18.52 2.20 22.27
CA ALA A 495 -19.39 3.01 21.41
C ALA A 495 -20.17 2.12 20.45
N PHE A 496 -21.26 2.62 19.92
CA PHE A 496 -21.84 2.06 18.70
C PHE A 496 -20.85 2.25 17.57
N ASP A 497 -20.60 1.19 16.81
CA ASP A 497 -19.64 1.18 15.73
C ASP A 497 -20.23 1.81 14.45
N ILE A 498 -19.34 2.16 13.51
CA ILE A 498 -19.70 2.67 12.17
C ILE A 498 -20.63 1.70 11.44
N GLY A 499 -21.51 2.24 10.58
CA GLY A 499 -22.51 1.46 9.86
C GLY A 499 -23.73 1.06 10.72
N THR A 500 -23.70 1.26 12.06
CA THR A 500 -24.91 1.07 12.89
C THR A 500 -26.06 1.82 12.26
N THR A 501 -27.21 1.15 12.12
CA THR A 501 -28.37 1.66 11.39
C THR A 501 -29.58 1.68 12.29
N LEU A 502 -30.22 2.85 12.37
CA LEU A 502 -31.52 3.03 13.03
C LEU A 502 -32.60 3.14 11.94
N LYS A 503 -33.61 2.30 12.01
CA LYS A 503 -34.87 2.46 11.28
C LYS A 503 -35.86 3.18 12.21
N ILE A 504 -36.26 4.37 11.82
CA ILE A 504 -37.10 5.25 12.63
C ILE A 504 -38.46 5.35 12.00
N GLU A 505 -39.48 4.94 12.76
CA GLU A 505 -40.89 5.04 12.41
C GLU A 505 -41.54 6.16 13.19
N PHE A 506 -42.34 7.01 12.54
CA PHE A 506 -43.03 8.15 13.16
C PHE A 506 -44.36 8.45 12.46
N GLU A 507 -45.25 9.17 13.14
CA GLU A 507 -46.50 9.61 12.56
C GLU A 507 -46.36 10.96 11.85
N GLY A 508 -46.97 11.05 10.66
CA GLY A 508 -46.99 12.26 9.85
C GLY A 508 -45.80 12.38 8.91
N VAL A 509 -45.35 13.58 8.67
CA VAL A 509 -44.28 13.93 7.75
C VAL A 509 -43.24 14.77 8.49
N LEU A 510 -41.97 14.54 8.22
CA LEU A 510 -40.86 15.34 8.77
C LEU A 510 -40.37 16.32 7.71
N GLU A 511 -40.29 17.58 8.10
CA GLU A 511 -39.63 18.58 7.31
C GLU A 511 -38.15 18.25 7.14
N ASN A 512 -37.65 18.35 5.94
CA ASN A 512 -36.23 18.06 5.65
C ASN A 512 -35.28 18.99 6.41
N LYS A 513 -35.73 20.18 6.80
CA LYS A 513 -34.96 21.07 7.67
C LYS A 513 -34.60 20.38 8.98
N ILE A 514 -35.53 19.69 9.62
CA ILE A 514 -35.31 18.97 10.88
C ILE A 514 -34.30 17.84 10.65
N LEU A 515 -34.45 17.10 9.56
CA LEU A 515 -33.53 16.01 9.21
C LEU A 515 -32.10 16.54 8.97
N THR A 516 -31.97 17.64 8.23
CA THR A 516 -30.66 18.30 8.01
C THR A 516 -30.06 18.84 9.32
N GLU A 517 -30.87 19.43 10.17
CA GLU A 517 -30.41 19.92 11.50
C GLU A 517 -29.91 18.75 12.36
N MET A 518 -30.62 17.62 12.36
CA MET A 518 -30.23 16.40 13.09
C MET A 518 -28.93 15.79 12.53
N GLU A 519 -28.79 15.68 11.20
CA GLU A 519 -27.56 15.20 10.56
C GLU A 519 -26.37 16.14 10.88
N MET A 520 -26.60 17.42 10.85
CA MET A 520 -25.59 18.42 11.22
C MET A 520 -25.22 18.38 12.70
N ALA A 521 -26.20 18.19 13.60
CA ALA A 521 -25.95 18.07 15.03
C ALA A 521 -25.22 16.79 15.39
N GLY A 522 -25.53 15.67 14.68
CA GLY A 522 -25.06 14.32 15.01
C GLY A 522 -25.68 13.80 16.31
N LEU A 523 -25.34 12.58 16.70
CA LEU A 523 -25.87 11.90 17.89
C LEU A 523 -24.77 11.55 18.89
N GLY A 524 -25.13 11.54 20.19
CA GLY A 524 -24.25 11.15 21.28
C GLY A 524 -23.22 12.21 21.65
N GLU A 525 -22.11 11.78 22.25
CA GLU A 525 -21.14 12.64 22.95
C GLU A 525 -19.82 12.79 22.19
N ARG A 526 -18.94 13.70 22.66
CA ARG A 526 -17.59 13.97 22.11
C ARG A 526 -17.57 14.33 20.62
N LYS A 527 -18.58 15.06 20.17
CA LYS A 527 -18.79 15.44 18.76
C LYS A 527 -17.65 16.31 18.21
N ALA A 528 -16.99 17.13 19.05
CA ALA A 528 -15.80 17.90 18.68
C ALA A 528 -14.63 17.02 18.20
N GLU A 529 -14.57 15.79 18.68
CA GLU A 529 -13.51 14.86 18.34
C GLU A 529 -13.80 14.08 17.04
N GLY A 530 -14.96 14.31 16.40
CA GLY A 530 -15.38 13.64 15.18
C GLY A 530 -16.22 12.38 15.40
N TYR A 531 -16.66 12.14 16.64
CA TYR A 531 -17.66 11.12 16.95
C TYR A 531 -19.07 11.61 16.66
N GLY A 532 -20.02 10.69 16.65
CA GLY A 532 -21.43 11.02 16.53
C GLY A 532 -21.90 11.47 15.16
N ARG A 533 -21.10 11.28 14.10
CA ARG A 533 -21.50 11.62 12.73
C ARG A 533 -22.52 10.62 12.22
N ILE A 534 -23.59 11.12 11.66
CA ILE A 534 -24.68 10.34 11.09
C ILE A 534 -24.97 10.81 9.68
N SER A 535 -25.57 9.94 8.88
CA SER A 535 -26.13 10.26 7.56
C SER A 535 -27.53 9.71 7.46
N LEU A 536 -28.41 10.49 6.87
CA LEU A 536 -29.79 10.10 6.55
C LEU A 536 -29.77 9.47 5.15
N MET A 537 -30.26 8.24 5.06
CA MET A 537 -30.21 7.47 3.82
C MET A 537 -31.57 6.92 3.45
N ASN A 538 -31.90 6.96 2.17
CA ASN A 538 -33.00 6.20 1.61
C ASN A 538 -32.47 4.81 1.22
N LEU A 539 -32.67 3.83 2.11
CA LEU A 539 -32.23 2.47 1.88
C LEU A 539 -33.28 1.67 1.13
N THR A 540 -32.84 0.88 0.15
CA THR A 540 -33.68 -0.02 -0.64
C THR A 540 -33.32 -1.46 -0.33
N ASP A 541 -34.31 -2.31 -0.12
CA ASP A 541 -34.10 -3.75 0.09
C ASP A 541 -33.82 -4.50 -1.21
N GLY A 542 -33.12 -5.62 -1.13
CA GLY A 542 -32.91 -6.51 -2.27
C GLY A 542 -31.87 -6.04 -3.29
N LEU A 543 -30.81 -5.34 -2.87
CA LEU A 543 -29.73 -4.86 -3.75
C LEU A 543 -28.89 -6.01 -4.32
N VAL A 544 -28.53 -5.93 -5.60
CA VAL A 544 -27.60 -6.86 -6.24
C VAL A 544 -26.19 -6.59 -5.72
N ARG A 545 -25.53 -7.62 -5.21
CA ARG A 545 -24.15 -7.53 -4.71
C ARG A 545 -23.15 -7.68 -5.86
N LYS A 546 -22.23 -6.74 -5.99
CA LYS A 546 -21.09 -6.82 -6.89
C LYS A 546 -19.77 -6.83 -6.09
N ASN A 547 -18.90 -7.78 -6.40
CA ASN A 547 -17.53 -7.79 -5.89
C ASN A 547 -16.61 -7.04 -6.85
N SER A 548 -15.64 -6.32 -6.35
CA SER A 548 -14.67 -5.55 -7.14
C SER A 548 -13.69 -6.41 -7.96
N ASN A 549 -13.70 -7.74 -7.79
CA ASN A 549 -12.84 -8.67 -8.53
C ASN A 549 -13.33 -8.90 -9.96
N ASN A 550 -13.23 -7.88 -10.81
CA ASN A 550 -13.28 -8.07 -12.26
C ASN A 550 -11.85 -8.32 -12.77
N ASN A 551 -11.44 -9.58 -12.81
CA ASN A 551 -10.44 -10.05 -13.76
C ASN A 551 -11.02 -9.93 -15.18
N SER A 552 -10.92 -8.76 -15.77
CA SER A 552 -11.16 -8.58 -17.21
C SER A 552 -10.01 -9.27 -17.94
N ASN A 553 -10.30 -10.41 -18.57
CA ASN A 553 -9.46 -11.01 -19.59
C ASN A 553 -9.34 -10.01 -20.75
N VAL A 554 -8.34 -9.17 -20.70
CA VAL A 554 -7.95 -8.31 -21.83
C VAL A 554 -7.23 -9.19 -22.84
N GLN A 555 -7.81 -9.37 -24.01
CA GLN A 555 -7.08 -9.88 -25.18
C GLN A 555 -5.97 -8.89 -25.52
N VAL A 556 -4.75 -9.30 -25.25
CA VAL A 556 -3.55 -8.48 -25.50
C VAL A 556 -3.19 -8.56 -26.98
N THR A 557 -3.60 -7.57 -27.76
CA THR A 557 -2.87 -7.17 -28.96
C THR A 557 -1.53 -6.59 -28.52
N VAL A 558 -0.42 -7.00 -29.15
CA VAL A 558 0.93 -6.52 -28.81
C VAL A 558 0.95 -5.00 -28.98
N PRO A 559 1.05 -4.19 -27.92
CA PRO A 559 1.04 -2.75 -28.04
C PRO A 559 2.41 -2.26 -28.52
N LEU A 560 2.42 -1.22 -29.34
CA LEU A 560 3.57 -0.35 -29.53
C LEU A 560 4.01 0.14 -28.14
N ASN A 561 5.34 0.23 -27.91
CA ASN A 561 5.86 0.67 -26.61
C ASN A 561 5.22 2.00 -26.19
N PRO A 562 4.43 2.04 -25.08
CA PRO A 562 3.72 3.24 -24.68
C PRO A 562 4.57 4.16 -23.79
N PHE A 563 5.83 3.78 -23.50
CA PHE A 563 6.67 4.45 -22.52
C PHE A 563 7.71 5.35 -23.17
N THR A 564 7.88 6.54 -22.63
CA THR A 564 8.94 7.51 -22.97
C THR A 564 10.11 7.43 -21.98
N ASN A 565 9.85 7.01 -20.74
CA ASN A 565 10.88 6.83 -19.72
C ASN A 565 11.85 5.70 -20.11
N PRO A 566 13.18 5.94 -20.14
CA PRO A 566 14.17 4.94 -20.57
C PRO A 566 14.13 3.63 -19.78
N THR A 567 13.87 3.70 -18.48
CA THR A 567 13.78 2.52 -17.62
C THR A 567 12.56 1.68 -17.99
N LEU A 568 11.39 2.30 -18.12
CA LEU A 568 10.16 1.60 -18.53
C LEU A 568 10.26 1.02 -19.92
N THR A 569 10.81 1.77 -20.86
CA THR A 569 11.11 1.31 -22.23
C THR A 569 12.01 0.08 -22.22
N SER A 570 13.07 0.09 -21.41
CA SER A 570 13.97 -1.06 -21.28
C SER A 570 13.27 -2.28 -20.70
N ILE A 571 12.46 -2.12 -19.65
CA ILE A 571 11.69 -3.20 -19.02
C ILE A 571 10.70 -3.78 -20.04
N PHE A 572 9.93 -2.93 -20.71
CA PHE A 572 8.93 -3.34 -21.68
C PHE A 572 9.54 -4.13 -22.85
N ASN A 573 10.62 -3.63 -23.43
CA ASN A 573 11.32 -4.31 -24.54
C ASN A 573 11.88 -5.68 -24.11
N ASN A 574 12.46 -5.76 -22.91
CA ASN A 574 12.96 -7.04 -22.37
C ASN A 574 11.82 -8.01 -22.05
N GLN A 575 10.69 -7.53 -21.53
CA GLN A 575 9.49 -8.34 -21.27
C GLN A 575 8.95 -8.90 -22.59
N THR A 576 8.76 -8.05 -23.59
CA THR A 576 8.26 -8.44 -24.92
C THR A 576 9.17 -9.49 -25.57
N ALA A 577 10.49 -9.27 -25.52
CA ALA A 577 11.46 -10.24 -26.04
C ALA A 577 11.37 -11.59 -25.29
N GLN A 578 11.18 -11.57 -23.97
CA GLN A 578 11.04 -12.80 -23.17
C GLN A 578 9.71 -13.51 -23.46
N ASP A 579 8.64 -12.77 -23.68
CA ASP A 579 7.32 -13.33 -24.00
C ASP A 579 7.35 -13.98 -25.39
N GLU A 580 8.03 -13.39 -26.36
CA GLU A 580 8.26 -13.98 -27.67
C GLU A 580 9.08 -15.28 -27.59
N LEU A 581 10.17 -15.27 -26.79
CA LEU A 581 10.94 -16.50 -26.53
C LEU A 581 10.08 -17.60 -25.89
N ASN A 582 9.18 -17.24 -25.00
CA ASN A 582 8.26 -18.19 -24.36
C ASN A 582 7.24 -18.72 -25.37
N ARG A 583 6.68 -17.88 -26.24
CA ARG A 583 5.78 -18.30 -27.33
C ARG A 583 6.48 -19.24 -28.28
N LEU A 584 7.72 -18.92 -28.67
CA LEU A 584 8.55 -19.78 -29.51
C LEU A 584 8.74 -21.17 -28.90
N LYS A 585 9.07 -21.24 -27.61
CA LYS A 585 9.22 -22.51 -26.88
C LYS A 585 7.91 -23.28 -26.80
N LEU A 586 6.80 -22.64 -26.53
CA LEU A 586 5.48 -23.29 -26.47
C LEU A 586 5.07 -23.87 -27.82
N LYS A 587 5.31 -23.14 -28.93
CA LYS A 587 5.10 -23.65 -30.28
C LYS A 587 5.98 -24.87 -30.57
N ALA A 588 7.26 -24.82 -30.19
CA ALA A 588 8.17 -25.94 -30.35
C ALA A 588 7.71 -27.18 -29.58
N ILE A 589 7.20 -26.98 -28.34
CA ILE A 589 6.65 -28.06 -27.51
C ILE A 589 5.37 -28.63 -28.12
N GLY A 590 4.48 -27.79 -28.62
CA GLY A 590 3.25 -28.20 -29.33
C GLY A 590 3.54 -29.01 -30.59
N ASN A 591 4.46 -28.52 -31.43
CA ASN A 591 4.85 -29.21 -32.66
C ASN A 591 5.60 -30.53 -32.37
N ALA A 592 6.35 -30.62 -31.27
CA ALA A 592 7.01 -31.86 -30.84
C ALA A 592 5.98 -32.96 -30.48
N ALA A 593 4.77 -32.57 -30.06
CA ALA A 593 3.74 -33.55 -29.68
C ALA A 593 3.36 -34.51 -30.80
N HIS A 594 3.43 -34.09 -32.05
CA HIS A 594 3.13 -34.89 -33.24
C HIS A 594 4.20 -35.98 -33.54
N HIS A 595 5.36 -35.87 -32.90
CA HIS A 595 6.52 -36.72 -33.15
C HIS A 595 6.98 -37.49 -31.90
N TYR A 596 6.17 -37.56 -30.83
CA TYR A 596 6.50 -38.38 -29.67
C TYR A 596 6.64 -39.84 -30.06
N ASN A 597 7.66 -40.50 -29.50
CA ASN A 597 8.02 -41.88 -29.74
C ASN A 597 8.48 -42.27 -31.15
N LYS A 598 8.64 -41.27 -32.07
CA LYS A 598 9.14 -41.52 -33.44
C LYS A 598 10.65 -41.57 -33.54
N LEU A 599 11.37 -40.95 -32.60
CA LEU A 599 12.84 -40.85 -32.61
C LEU A 599 13.44 -41.54 -31.39
N PRO A 600 14.56 -42.29 -31.51
CA PRO A 600 15.25 -42.88 -30.37
C PRO A 600 15.92 -41.79 -29.50
N ASN A 601 15.94 -41.98 -28.19
CA ASN A 601 16.52 -41.05 -27.19
C ASN A 601 18.00 -40.71 -27.48
N SER A 602 18.77 -41.69 -27.97
CA SER A 602 20.18 -41.50 -28.34
C SER A 602 20.33 -40.48 -29.47
N LEU A 603 19.44 -40.57 -30.47
CA LEU A 603 19.47 -39.64 -31.60
C LEU A 603 19.05 -38.21 -31.16
N ILE A 604 17.99 -38.10 -30.36
CA ILE A 604 17.51 -36.80 -29.80
C ILE A 604 18.61 -36.15 -28.96
N SER A 605 19.33 -36.92 -28.15
CA SER A 605 20.42 -36.41 -27.32
C SER A 605 21.57 -35.88 -28.19
N LYS A 606 21.95 -36.63 -29.25
CA LYS A 606 23.01 -36.24 -30.18
C LYS A 606 22.66 -34.97 -30.96
N LEU A 607 21.44 -34.89 -31.50
CA LEU A 607 20.94 -33.67 -32.18
C LEU A 607 20.96 -32.47 -31.25
N LYS A 608 20.46 -32.64 -30.03
CA LYS A 608 20.43 -31.58 -29.01
C LYS A 608 21.85 -31.10 -28.65
N GLU A 609 22.78 -32.01 -28.44
CA GLU A 609 24.15 -31.71 -28.06
C GLU A 609 24.89 -30.97 -29.22
N SER A 610 24.80 -31.49 -30.44
CA SER A 610 25.37 -30.82 -31.62
C SER A 610 24.82 -29.40 -31.79
N LEU A 611 23.49 -29.21 -31.65
CA LEU A 611 22.90 -27.89 -31.78
C LEU A 611 23.27 -26.98 -30.60
N THR A 612 23.43 -27.52 -29.40
CA THR A 612 23.87 -26.74 -28.23
C THR A 612 25.27 -26.16 -28.48
N ASN A 613 26.18 -26.97 -29.01
CA ASN A 613 27.56 -26.64 -29.24
C ASN A 613 27.76 -25.79 -30.49
N ALA A 614 26.80 -25.75 -31.42
CA ALA A 614 26.91 -24.92 -32.66
C ALA A 614 26.83 -23.43 -32.30
N SER A 615 27.90 -22.69 -32.49
CA SER A 615 27.96 -21.23 -32.34
C SER A 615 27.46 -20.49 -33.61
N LEU A 616 27.64 -21.07 -34.77
CA LEU A 616 27.21 -20.57 -36.08
C LEU A 616 26.36 -21.63 -36.80
N LYS A 617 25.53 -21.20 -37.75
CA LYS A 617 24.71 -22.12 -38.57
C LYS A 617 25.60 -23.11 -39.36
N SER A 618 26.75 -22.67 -39.84
CA SER A 618 27.72 -23.51 -40.54
C SER A 618 28.20 -24.71 -39.73
N ASN A 619 28.28 -24.61 -38.41
CA ASN A 619 28.61 -25.74 -37.54
C ASN A 619 27.51 -26.81 -37.58
N TRP A 620 26.24 -26.36 -37.60
CA TRP A 620 25.10 -27.26 -37.73
C TRP A 620 25.06 -27.91 -39.14
N ASP A 621 25.24 -27.12 -40.19
CA ASP A 621 25.22 -27.59 -41.57
C ASP A 621 26.31 -28.66 -41.81
N SER A 622 27.50 -28.49 -41.22
CA SER A 622 28.59 -29.49 -41.24
C SER A 622 28.14 -30.78 -40.53
N PHE A 623 27.56 -30.67 -39.35
CA PHE A 623 27.04 -31.86 -38.62
C PHE A 623 25.94 -32.60 -39.41
N ILE A 624 25.03 -31.88 -40.05
CA ILE A 624 23.97 -32.45 -40.89
C ILE A 624 24.56 -33.15 -42.12
N SER A 625 25.58 -32.56 -42.74
CA SER A 625 26.30 -33.21 -43.84
C SER A 625 26.94 -34.51 -43.41
N ASP A 626 27.53 -34.57 -42.23
CA ASP A 626 28.16 -35.78 -41.69
C ASP A 626 27.19 -36.93 -41.44
N ILE A 627 25.93 -36.64 -41.12
CA ILE A 627 24.91 -37.66 -40.86
C ILE A 627 24.10 -38.04 -42.10
N LYS A 628 24.18 -37.26 -43.16
CA LYS A 628 23.49 -37.49 -44.44
C LYS A 628 23.84 -38.88 -45.01
N GLY A 629 22.86 -39.66 -45.41
CA GLY A 629 23.03 -41.00 -45.90
C GLY A 629 23.28 -42.07 -44.86
N LYS A 630 23.45 -41.70 -43.56
CA LYS A 630 23.63 -42.65 -42.45
C LYS A 630 22.30 -43.03 -41.79
N LYS A 631 22.32 -43.97 -40.83
CA LYS A 631 21.15 -44.45 -40.08
C LYS A 631 20.35 -43.31 -39.45
N ALA A 632 21.00 -42.24 -38.95
CA ALA A 632 20.38 -41.09 -38.40
C ALA A 632 19.52 -40.32 -39.41
N HIS A 633 20.02 -40.15 -40.63
CA HIS A 633 19.25 -39.54 -41.73
C HIS A 633 17.98 -40.35 -42.02
N LYS A 634 18.10 -41.67 -42.24
CA LYS A 634 16.94 -42.54 -42.49
C LYS A 634 15.92 -42.48 -41.39
N THR A 635 16.33 -42.46 -40.14
CA THR A 635 15.41 -42.41 -38.97
C THR A 635 14.67 -41.04 -38.92
N LEU A 636 15.31 -39.95 -39.30
CA LEU A 636 14.65 -38.61 -39.39
C LEU A 636 13.70 -38.53 -40.56
N ASP A 637 14.05 -39.16 -41.67
CA ASP A 637 13.24 -39.23 -42.90
C ASP A 637 11.98 -40.07 -42.67
N ASP A 638 12.12 -41.25 -42.06
CA ASP A 638 11.00 -42.12 -41.63
C ASP A 638 10.02 -41.40 -40.68
N ALA A 639 10.52 -40.42 -39.94
CA ALA A 639 9.72 -39.59 -39.03
C ALA A 639 9.15 -38.34 -39.75
N ASN A 640 9.43 -38.11 -41.00
CA ASN A 640 9.12 -36.88 -41.78
C ASN A 640 9.74 -35.58 -41.12
N LEU A 641 10.92 -35.71 -40.58
CA LEU A 641 11.62 -34.62 -39.87
C LEU A 641 12.94 -34.21 -40.51
N TRP A 642 13.43 -34.95 -41.53
CA TRP A 642 14.75 -34.68 -42.09
C TRP A 642 14.86 -33.25 -42.66
N GLU A 643 13.91 -32.83 -43.47
CA GLU A 643 13.94 -31.53 -44.13
C GLU A 643 13.92 -30.39 -43.12
N SER A 644 12.93 -30.44 -42.18
CA SER A 644 12.77 -29.43 -41.18
C SER A 644 13.94 -29.33 -40.20
N VAL A 645 14.50 -30.48 -39.77
CA VAL A 645 15.65 -30.53 -38.84
C VAL A 645 16.92 -30.09 -39.54
N SER A 646 17.13 -30.51 -40.80
CA SER A 646 18.34 -30.15 -41.54
C SER A 646 18.47 -28.65 -41.81
N GLN A 647 17.36 -28.01 -42.13
CA GLN A 647 17.29 -26.57 -42.41
C GLN A 647 16.98 -25.72 -41.17
N LEU A 648 16.70 -26.34 -40.05
CA LEU A 648 16.23 -25.69 -38.83
C LEU A 648 14.97 -24.84 -39.09
N GLU A 649 14.02 -25.38 -39.84
CA GLU A 649 12.77 -24.68 -40.16
C GLU A 649 11.97 -24.32 -38.92
N VAL A 650 11.49 -23.09 -38.87
CA VAL A 650 10.66 -22.54 -37.80
C VAL A 650 9.39 -21.96 -38.43
N PRO A 651 8.22 -22.05 -37.77
CA PRO A 651 7.00 -21.44 -38.30
C PRO A 651 7.17 -19.97 -38.67
N LYS A 652 6.67 -19.58 -39.86
CA LYS A 652 6.88 -18.24 -40.45
C LYS A 652 6.23 -17.10 -39.66
N ASP A 653 5.29 -17.41 -38.76
CA ASP A 653 4.62 -16.48 -37.88
C ASP A 653 5.45 -16.15 -36.64
N VAL A 654 6.67 -16.64 -36.54
CA VAL A 654 7.63 -16.35 -35.46
C VAL A 654 8.53 -15.20 -35.90
N LEU A 655 8.67 -14.18 -35.06
CA LEU A 655 9.57 -13.04 -35.27
C LEU A 655 11.02 -13.52 -35.48
N ASN A 656 11.70 -12.98 -36.49
CA ASN A 656 13.07 -13.36 -36.85
C ASN A 656 13.26 -14.87 -37.11
N TYR A 657 12.25 -15.55 -37.64
CA TYR A 657 12.28 -16.99 -37.93
C TYR A 657 13.50 -17.46 -38.73
N ASN A 658 14.08 -16.60 -39.54
CA ASN A 658 15.27 -16.90 -40.33
C ASN A 658 16.60 -16.74 -39.58
N SER A 659 16.59 -16.19 -38.36
CA SER A 659 17.83 -16.01 -37.59
C SER A 659 18.27 -17.33 -36.94
N PHE A 660 19.54 -17.67 -37.03
CA PHE A 660 20.08 -18.88 -36.40
C PHE A 660 19.83 -18.95 -34.88
N PRO A 661 19.98 -17.88 -34.10
CA PRO A 661 19.64 -17.91 -32.70
C PRO A 661 18.17 -18.30 -32.41
N THR A 662 17.21 -17.78 -33.18
CA THR A 662 15.79 -18.12 -33.08
C THR A 662 15.54 -19.59 -33.46
N GLN A 663 16.09 -20.02 -34.59
CA GLN A 663 16.03 -21.40 -35.06
C GLN A 663 16.63 -22.38 -34.04
N LYS A 664 17.80 -22.05 -33.50
CA LYS A 664 18.47 -22.84 -32.45
C LYS A 664 17.59 -22.97 -31.16
N LEU A 665 17.01 -21.87 -30.69
CA LEU A 665 16.14 -21.89 -29.50
C LEU A 665 14.91 -22.75 -29.73
N TYR A 666 14.24 -22.64 -30.87
CA TYR A 666 13.08 -23.43 -31.23
C TYR A 666 13.41 -24.93 -31.20
N TRP A 667 14.43 -25.36 -31.91
CA TRP A 667 14.80 -26.77 -32.03
C TRP A 667 15.35 -27.35 -30.73
N LEU A 668 16.07 -26.58 -29.94
CA LEU A 668 16.46 -27.02 -28.59
C LEU A 668 15.26 -27.26 -27.67
N ALA A 669 14.22 -26.41 -27.72
CA ALA A 669 12.98 -26.61 -26.99
C ALA A 669 12.21 -27.84 -27.50
N TYR A 670 12.16 -28.02 -28.84
CA TYR A 670 11.55 -29.16 -29.51
C TYR A 670 12.19 -30.50 -29.08
N PHE A 671 13.51 -30.63 -29.18
CA PHE A 671 14.23 -31.84 -28.75
C PHE A 671 14.11 -32.07 -27.25
N LYS A 672 14.06 -31.03 -26.44
CA LYS A 672 13.82 -31.16 -24.99
C LYS A 672 12.44 -31.72 -24.71
N ALA A 673 11.42 -31.28 -25.42
CA ALA A 673 10.05 -31.76 -25.28
C ALA A 673 9.91 -33.23 -25.71
N LEU A 674 10.50 -33.60 -26.86
CA LEU A 674 10.55 -35.01 -27.31
C LEU A 674 11.15 -35.93 -26.24
N ARG A 675 12.27 -35.53 -25.63
CA ARG A 675 12.94 -36.34 -24.61
C ARG A 675 12.15 -36.46 -23.32
N ALA A 676 11.48 -35.37 -22.89
CA ALA A 676 10.73 -35.39 -21.63
C ALA A 676 9.52 -36.33 -21.63
N LYS A 677 8.87 -36.52 -22.78
CA LYS A 677 7.70 -37.38 -22.93
C LYS A 677 8.03 -38.88 -23.18
N GLN A 678 9.27 -39.18 -23.51
CA GLN A 678 9.74 -40.56 -23.67
C GLN A 678 10.22 -41.22 -22.36
N ILE A 679 10.27 -40.47 -21.25
CA ILE A 679 10.44 -41.06 -19.92
C ILE A 679 9.10 -41.75 -19.58
N LYS A 680 9.07 -43.08 -19.66
CA LYS A 680 7.87 -43.88 -19.29
C LYS A 680 7.41 -43.50 -17.90
N PRO A 681 6.09 -43.30 -17.68
CA PRO A 681 5.59 -43.27 -16.31
C PRO A 681 6.01 -44.60 -15.62
N GLU A 682 6.58 -44.47 -14.44
CA GLU A 682 6.84 -45.64 -13.59
C GLU A 682 5.56 -46.47 -13.52
N LYS A 683 5.68 -47.77 -13.77
CA LYS A 683 4.59 -48.71 -13.57
C LYS A 683 4.26 -48.72 -12.08
N ASN A 684 3.30 -47.90 -11.68
CA ASN A 684 2.62 -48.12 -10.41
C ASN A 684 1.84 -49.43 -10.55
N GLY A 685 2.30 -50.50 -9.86
CA GLY A 685 1.52 -51.69 -9.75
C GLY A 685 2.36 -52.94 -9.60
N LYS A 686 2.80 -53.28 -8.42
CA LYS A 686 2.43 -54.53 -7.72
C LYS A 686 2.77 -54.39 -6.26
#